data_ff1e54f7950b920e781a79acca09c2d1
#
_entry.id   ff1e54f7950b920e781a79acca09c2d1
#
_cell.length_a   1.000
_cell.length_b   1.000
_cell.length_c   1.000
_cell.angle_alpha   90.00
_cell.angle_beta   90.00
_cell.angle_gamma   90.00
#
_symmetry.space_group_name_H-M   'P 1'
#
loop_
_entity.id
_entity.type
_entity.pdbx_description
1 polymer ?
#
loop_
_entity_poly.entity_id
_entity_poly.type
_entity_poly.pdbx_seq_one_letter_code
_entity_poly.pdbx_strand_id
1 'polypeptide(L)'
;MRVLTTVLCSALLALPAAAWAQAAAATPAPPTEAAPPTNGGVDVGAQFTSVDGDEARYQRYRDLRNGVLVDGFHITHRKDAWTFNATATHVGYRDQKYTGEITKAGKLTVRFSWDQIPLFYSAADSDQFGLLSATPYTVESPGVSRLPDSLQSAVQATPSLLNSAISSAAQGVEIRQLRKTADFAVVYHATTSTDLLFHLVNTMKSGEQPWAATFGFSNAIELPGPLDHRTTDITGQVQWSNERGTIRAGYDGSFFSNNVPTLVWDNPLRVQDGATGVGPSQGRMPLSPDNSTNGVSATTAWKLGKQTRVFGNLSFSKWSQDSALVPYTINTLLPVFPLERQTADVSADVTGVYAGLNSRPNDRSWLTVRYKLYDYDNKTPEFPVTDFVNYDTSVAAFAHGGTDALSYKRQYFDADYSYNIAPFTALKAGYGVESDKRTFRQFESTKDQTFRMSLDTTGATWLMLRAQYNYSKRTGNGLDEEVFDAEDEGSALPRQFDIADRNRNRVAIIATVNPREQFSMNFSGGYVKDEYVNSAFGLQNQDGRFFSVGADYSPQAHVDVFADYGYEKYGTLQKSRQANPGTQEFDTTRDWTTDGSDHAHTFTAGVSLKRLKEKVDADWMLEYSNAADSYTYGLAPNQTIYVPPAALKQLPGFSQDRTTSSLNVMYYISRRVGLGAGWLYETFNSDDWAWTQETLNALSLPISGSHQIVLTRYAYRPYTGNTGFLKVRYLF
;
A
#
# COMPACT_ATOMS: atom_id res chain seq x y z
N MET A 1 11.37 2.14 5.03
CA MET A 1 11.60 3.05 3.89
C MET A 1 10.68 2.87 2.68
N ARG A 2 9.96 1.75 2.54
CA ARG A 2 9.00 1.50 1.43
C ARG A 2 7.65 2.23 1.50
N VAL A 3 7.35 2.94 2.57
CA VAL A 3 6.03 3.61 2.77
C VAL A 3 5.99 5.02 2.19
N LEU A 4 7.13 5.66 1.95
CA LEU A 4 7.14 7.06 1.46
C LEU A 4 6.90 7.19 -0.05
N THR A 5 7.37 6.26 -0.86
CA THR A 5 7.25 6.33 -2.33
C THR A 5 5.81 6.10 -2.81
N THR A 6 5.04 5.28 -2.11
CA THR A 6 3.65 4.96 -2.49
C THR A 6 2.65 6.06 -2.12
N VAL A 7 2.96 6.90 -1.13
CA VAL A 7 2.05 7.96 -0.67
C VAL A 7 2.11 9.22 -1.54
N LEU A 8 3.24 9.51 -2.19
CA LEU A 8 3.35 10.71 -3.05
C LEU A 8 2.77 10.50 -4.45
N CYS A 9 2.88 9.33 -5.05
CA CYS A 9 2.22 9.02 -6.33
C CYS A 9 0.69 8.99 -6.24
N SER A 10 0.13 8.56 -5.09
CA SER A 10 -1.33 8.49 -4.90
C SER A 10 -1.99 9.87 -4.72
N ALA A 11 -1.25 10.89 -4.29
CA ALA A 11 -1.78 12.24 -4.10
C ALA A 11 -1.89 13.06 -5.39
N LEU A 12 -1.22 12.65 -6.46
CA LEU A 12 -1.27 13.33 -7.77
C LEU A 12 -2.42 12.83 -8.66
N LEU A 13 -2.96 11.63 -8.41
CA LEU A 13 -4.03 11.02 -9.23
C LEU A 13 -5.45 11.27 -8.71
N ALA A 14 -5.63 11.91 -7.56
CA ALA A 14 -6.95 12.20 -6.98
C ALA A 14 -7.42 13.64 -7.22
N LEU A 15 -7.33 14.14 -8.46
CA LEU A 15 -8.13 15.29 -8.88
C LEU A 15 -9.30 14.75 -9.72
N PRO A 16 -10.56 14.97 -9.32
CA PRO A 16 -11.67 14.70 -10.22
C PRO A 16 -11.54 15.64 -11.41
N ALA A 17 -11.21 15.08 -12.56
CA ALA A 17 -11.42 15.77 -13.83
C ALA A 17 -12.94 16.00 -13.94
N ALA A 18 -13.40 17.19 -13.55
CA ALA A 18 -14.74 17.68 -13.93
C ALA A 18 -14.70 17.94 -15.42
N ALA A 19 -14.95 16.89 -16.21
CA ALA A 19 -15.17 17.01 -17.65
C ALA A 19 -16.42 17.89 -17.86
N TRP A 20 -16.20 19.10 -18.30
CA TRP A 20 -17.25 19.93 -18.89
C TRP A 20 -17.47 19.45 -20.33
N ALA A 21 -18.31 18.43 -20.48
CA ALA A 21 -18.88 18.15 -21.79
C ALA A 21 -19.87 19.26 -22.14
N GLN A 22 -19.48 20.22 -22.94
CA GLN A 22 -20.42 21.02 -23.72
C GLN A 22 -21.10 20.08 -24.70
N ALA A 23 -22.39 19.81 -24.49
CA ALA A 23 -23.21 19.10 -25.44
C ALA A 23 -23.29 19.94 -26.73
N ALA A 24 -22.49 19.60 -27.72
CA ALA A 24 -22.78 19.93 -29.11
C ALA A 24 -24.08 19.22 -29.45
N ALA A 25 -25.02 19.93 -30.07
CA ALA A 25 -26.28 19.39 -30.52
C ALA A 25 -25.99 18.21 -31.46
N ALA A 26 -26.22 17.02 -30.99
CA ALA A 26 -26.01 15.80 -31.78
C ALA A 26 -27.05 15.78 -32.93
N THR A 27 -26.55 15.71 -34.15
CA THR A 27 -27.35 15.29 -35.31
C THR A 27 -27.95 13.91 -34.99
N PRO A 28 -29.25 13.68 -35.23
CA PRO A 28 -29.83 12.38 -34.93
C PRO A 28 -29.08 11.29 -35.72
N ALA A 29 -28.47 10.37 -34.98
CA ALA A 29 -27.85 9.20 -35.54
C ALA A 29 -28.90 8.36 -36.30
N PRO A 30 -28.55 7.71 -37.43
CA PRO A 30 -29.45 6.81 -38.13
C PRO A 30 -29.89 5.71 -37.15
N PRO A 31 -31.12 5.15 -37.32
CA PRO A 31 -31.66 4.16 -36.40
C PRO A 31 -30.68 2.99 -36.29
N THR A 32 -30.05 2.87 -35.14
CA THR A 32 -29.15 1.76 -34.80
C THR A 32 -30.02 0.50 -34.76
N GLU A 33 -29.69 -0.49 -35.57
CA GLU A 33 -30.30 -1.83 -35.53
C GLU A 33 -30.28 -2.30 -34.06
N ALA A 34 -31.43 -2.69 -33.52
CA ALA A 34 -31.57 -3.05 -32.13
C ALA A 34 -30.56 -4.17 -31.81
N ALA A 35 -29.69 -3.94 -30.84
CA ALA A 35 -28.72 -4.95 -30.45
C ALA A 35 -29.42 -6.28 -30.14
N PRO A 36 -28.85 -7.43 -30.54
CA PRO A 36 -29.49 -8.72 -30.32
C PRO A 36 -29.81 -8.92 -28.83
N PRO A 37 -30.88 -9.60 -28.46
CA PRO A 37 -31.31 -9.80 -27.08
C PRO A 37 -30.23 -10.51 -26.25
N THR A 38 -29.38 -11.30 -26.91
CA THR A 38 -28.21 -11.96 -26.29
C THR A 38 -27.00 -11.68 -27.15
N ASN A 39 -25.92 -11.21 -26.49
CA ASN A 39 -24.59 -11.13 -27.08
C ASN A 39 -23.57 -11.58 -26.07
N GLY A 40 -22.45 -12.11 -26.54
CA GLY A 40 -21.40 -12.57 -25.68
C GLY A 40 -20.20 -13.08 -26.42
N GLY A 41 -19.24 -13.57 -25.67
CA GLY A 41 -18.04 -14.17 -26.21
C GLY A 41 -17.29 -15.02 -25.21
N VAL A 42 -16.50 -15.94 -25.72
CA VAL A 42 -15.60 -16.76 -24.94
C VAL A 42 -14.22 -16.80 -25.62
N ASP A 43 -13.18 -16.63 -24.79
CA ASP A 43 -11.80 -16.79 -25.17
C ASP A 43 -11.27 -18.06 -24.49
N VAL A 44 -10.88 -19.05 -25.28
CA VAL A 44 -10.25 -20.29 -24.81
C VAL A 44 -8.83 -20.33 -25.35
N GLY A 45 -7.87 -20.63 -24.53
CA GLY A 45 -6.48 -20.58 -24.92
C GLY A 45 -5.56 -21.44 -24.09
N ALA A 46 -4.28 -21.26 -24.36
CA ALA A 46 -3.20 -21.85 -23.58
C ALA A 46 -2.11 -20.81 -23.36
N GLN A 47 -1.44 -20.91 -22.22
CA GLN A 47 -0.28 -20.10 -21.90
C GLN A 47 0.95 -21.00 -21.62
N PHE A 48 2.12 -20.45 -21.94
CA PHE A 48 3.41 -21.10 -21.82
C PHE A 48 4.39 -20.11 -21.22
N THR A 49 4.88 -20.41 -20.03
CA THR A 49 5.79 -19.56 -19.27
C THR A 49 7.15 -20.21 -19.13
N SER A 50 8.19 -19.41 -19.29
CA SER A 50 9.56 -19.74 -18.97
C SER A 50 10.17 -18.60 -18.18
N VAL A 51 10.76 -18.89 -17.04
CA VAL A 51 11.40 -17.92 -16.15
C VAL A 51 12.82 -18.37 -15.87
N ASP A 52 13.74 -17.43 -15.97
CA ASP A 52 15.10 -17.54 -15.50
C ASP A 52 15.23 -16.63 -14.26
N GLY A 53 15.56 -17.18 -13.10
CA GLY A 53 15.63 -16.47 -11.84
C GLY A 53 14.38 -16.61 -10.96
N ASP A 54 13.91 -15.52 -10.33
CA ASP A 54 12.84 -15.54 -9.33
C ASP A 54 11.45 -15.66 -9.96
N GLU A 55 10.99 -16.90 -10.13
CA GLU A 55 9.66 -17.20 -10.67
C GLU A 55 8.52 -16.62 -9.82
N ALA A 56 8.63 -16.67 -8.49
CA ALA A 56 7.61 -16.15 -7.59
C ALA A 56 7.44 -14.63 -7.75
N ARG A 57 8.56 -13.91 -7.94
CA ARG A 57 8.51 -12.48 -8.20
C ARG A 57 7.93 -12.14 -9.58
N TYR A 58 8.27 -12.93 -10.61
CA TYR A 58 7.69 -12.78 -11.95
C TYR A 58 6.18 -12.98 -11.93
N GLN A 59 5.70 -14.02 -11.27
CA GLN A 59 4.26 -14.26 -11.13
C GLN A 59 3.58 -13.26 -10.20
N ARG A 60 4.14 -12.92 -9.09
CA ARG A 60 3.74 -12.05 -7.97
C ARG A 60 2.24 -12.02 -7.66
N TYR A 61 1.44 -11.39 -8.49
CA TYR A 61 -0.02 -11.24 -8.34
C TYR A 61 -0.81 -11.94 -9.45
N ARG A 62 -0.16 -12.72 -10.28
CA ARG A 62 -0.70 -13.39 -11.46
C ARG A 62 -0.46 -14.89 -11.35
N ASP A 63 -1.33 -15.69 -11.94
CA ASP A 63 -1.08 -17.13 -12.08
C ASP A 63 -0.66 -17.41 -13.54
N LEU A 64 0.64 -17.44 -13.79
CA LEU A 64 1.22 -17.64 -15.13
C LEU A 64 1.70 -19.09 -15.36
N ARG A 65 1.23 -20.05 -14.58
CA ARG A 65 1.56 -21.46 -14.80
C ARG A 65 1.14 -21.94 -16.20
N ASN A 66 1.91 -22.87 -16.76
CA ASN A 66 1.61 -23.49 -18.05
C ASN A 66 0.25 -24.22 -18.02
N GLY A 67 -0.53 -24.09 -19.09
CA GLY A 67 -1.79 -24.84 -19.18
C GLY A 67 -2.82 -24.22 -20.12
N VAL A 68 -3.95 -24.93 -20.22
CA VAL A 68 -5.12 -24.50 -20.95
C VAL A 68 -6.06 -23.73 -20.00
N LEU A 69 -6.67 -22.64 -20.49
CA LEU A 69 -7.55 -21.80 -19.69
C LEU A 69 -8.70 -21.27 -20.51
N VAL A 70 -9.80 -20.94 -19.83
CA VAL A 70 -10.79 -19.98 -20.33
C VAL A 70 -10.31 -18.61 -19.87
N ASP A 71 -9.66 -17.90 -20.80
CA ASP A 71 -9.04 -16.59 -20.54
C ASP A 71 -10.09 -15.51 -20.30
N GLY A 72 -11.22 -15.59 -21.04
CA GLY A 72 -12.31 -14.65 -20.87
C GLY A 72 -13.66 -15.23 -21.29
N PHE A 73 -14.67 -14.86 -20.55
CA PHE A 73 -16.08 -15.10 -20.90
C PHE A 73 -16.88 -13.86 -20.55
N HIS A 74 -17.79 -13.47 -21.45
CA HIS A 74 -18.77 -12.44 -21.16
C HIS A 74 -20.09 -12.76 -21.87
N ILE A 75 -21.19 -12.42 -21.19
CA ILE A 75 -22.55 -12.52 -21.76
C ILE A 75 -23.39 -11.35 -21.28
N THR A 76 -24.16 -10.77 -22.19
CA THR A 76 -25.24 -9.83 -21.90
C THR A 76 -26.52 -10.38 -22.49
N HIS A 77 -27.55 -10.51 -21.64
CA HIS A 77 -28.89 -10.89 -22.08
C HIS A 77 -29.89 -9.82 -21.66
N ARG A 78 -30.73 -9.39 -22.63
CA ARG A 78 -31.79 -8.38 -22.41
C ARG A 78 -33.12 -8.95 -22.79
N LYS A 79 -34.05 -8.87 -21.84
CA LYS A 79 -35.46 -9.27 -22.10
C LYS A 79 -36.40 -8.35 -21.34
N ASP A 80 -37.25 -7.64 -22.04
CA ASP A 80 -38.16 -6.66 -21.47
C ASP A 80 -37.41 -5.61 -20.62
N ALA A 81 -37.81 -5.47 -19.36
CA ALA A 81 -37.16 -4.56 -18.40
C ALA A 81 -35.90 -5.15 -17.70
N TRP A 82 -35.55 -6.39 -18.04
CA TRP A 82 -34.44 -7.08 -17.38
C TRP A 82 -33.17 -7.08 -18.24
N THR A 83 -32.05 -6.84 -17.59
CA THR A 83 -30.71 -7.04 -18.17
C THR A 83 -29.93 -7.95 -17.24
N PHE A 84 -29.29 -8.97 -17.81
CA PHE A 84 -28.35 -9.84 -17.16
C PHE A 84 -26.96 -9.66 -17.81
N ASN A 85 -25.93 -9.42 -17.02
CA ASN A 85 -24.53 -9.38 -17.44
C ASN A 85 -23.74 -10.38 -16.60
N ALA A 86 -22.85 -11.15 -17.22
CA ALA A 86 -21.89 -11.95 -16.49
C ALA A 86 -20.54 -11.94 -17.22
N THR A 87 -19.46 -11.97 -16.42
CA THR A 87 -18.09 -12.10 -16.92
C THR A 87 -17.32 -13.13 -16.10
N ALA A 88 -16.37 -13.78 -16.73
CA ALA A 88 -15.39 -14.63 -16.05
C ALA A 88 -14.01 -14.44 -16.72
N THR A 89 -12.96 -14.43 -15.93
CA THR A 89 -11.58 -14.34 -16.42
C THR A 89 -10.70 -15.32 -15.69
N HIS A 90 -9.70 -15.88 -16.38
CA HIS A 90 -8.72 -16.85 -15.87
C HIS A 90 -9.36 -18.03 -15.11
N VAL A 91 -10.40 -18.59 -15.67
CA VAL A 91 -11.21 -19.65 -15.00
C VAL A 91 -10.36 -20.86 -14.66
N GLY A 92 -10.39 -21.24 -13.36
CA GLY A 92 -9.60 -22.36 -12.81
C GLY A 92 -8.18 -22.00 -12.40
N TYR A 93 -7.76 -20.75 -12.56
CA TYR A 93 -6.48 -20.22 -12.09
C TYR A 93 -6.60 -19.53 -10.74
N ARG A 94 -5.47 -19.27 -10.09
CA ARG A 94 -5.43 -18.67 -8.74
C ARG A 94 -5.79 -17.17 -8.75
N ASP A 95 -5.80 -16.53 -9.91
CA ASP A 95 -6.18 -15.15 -10.16
C ASP A 95 -7.52 -15.02 -10.92
N GLN A 96 -8.39 -16.02 -10.76
CA GLN A 96 -9.71 -16.05 -11.42
C GLN A 96 -10.65 -14.97 -10.84
N LYS A 97 -11.49 -14.42 -11.75
CA LYS A 97 -12.50 -13.44 -11.39
C LYS A 97 -13.81 -13.71 -12.07
N TYR A 98 -14.90 -13.57 -11.32
CA TYR A 98 -16.27 -13.70 -11.81
C TYR A 98 -17.07 -12.47 -11.43
N THR A 99 -17.91 -11.98 -12.34
CA THR A 99 -18.89 -10.93 -12.02
C THR A 99 -20.26 -11.30 -12.57
N GLY A 100 -21.30 -10.88 -11.88
CA GLY A 100 -22.68 -11.02 -12.32
C GLY A 100 -23.49 -9.79 -11.94
N GLU A 101 -24.33 -9.31 -12.84
CA GLU A 101 -25.27 -8.24 -12.57
C GLU A 101 -26.63 -8.58 -13.17
N ILE A 102 -27.67 -8.41 -12.37
CA ILE A 102 -29.06 -8.50 -12.78
C ILE A 102 -29.71 -7.16 -12.51
N THR A 103 -30.23 -6.52 -13.53
CA THR A 103 -30.93 -5.23 -13.42
C THR A 103 -32.32 -5.34 -13.94
N LYS A 104 -33.34 -4.92 -13.17
CA LYS A 104 -34.67 -4.59 -13.60
C LYS A 104 -34.80 -3.08 -13.67
N ALA A 105 -34.95 -2.53 -14.88
CA ALA A 105 -34.94 -1.09 -15.11
C ALA A 105 -35.89 -0.35 -14.15
N GLY A 106 -35.36 0.67 -13.46
CA GLY A 106 -36.08 1.49 -12.51
C GLY A 106 -36.55 0.80 -11.23
N LYS A 107 -36.13 -0.46 -10.94
CA LYS A 107 -36.64 -1.20 -9.77
C LYS A 107 -35.57 -1.89 -8.93
N LEU A 108 -34.64 -2.59 -9.56
CA LEU A 108 -33.71 -3.46 -8.84
C LEU A 108 -32.40 -3.60 -9.59
N THR A 109 -31.28 -3.49 -8.87
CA THR A 109 -29.97 -3.94 -9.34
C THR A 109 -29.36 -4.86 -8.30
N VAL A 110 -28.95 -6.05 -8.72
CA VAL A 110 -28.20 -7.02 -7.90
C VAL A 110 -26.88 -7.26 -8.58
N ARG A 111 -25.80 -7.13 -7.82
CA ARG A 111 -24.42 -7.38 -8.27
C ARG A 111 -23.78 -8.44 -7.40
N PHE A 112 -22.99 -9.27 -8.05
CA PHE A 112 -22.12 -10.23 -7.39
C PHE A 112 -20.76 -10.19 -8.07
N SER A 113 -19.69 -10.24 -7.28
CA SER A 113 -18.36 -10.55 -7.79
C SER A 113 -17.61 -11.50 -6.88
N TRP A 114 -16.78 -12.32 -7.51
CA TRP A 114 -15.76 -13.13 -6.85
C TRP A 114 -14.42 -12.80 -7.47
N ASP A 115 -13.42 -12.45 -6.65
CA ASP A 115 -12.09 -12.05 -7.08
C ASP A 115 -11.03 -12.78 -6.27
N GLN A 116 -10.10 -13.48 -6.93
CA GLN A 116 -8.98 -14.14 -6.32
C GLN A 116 -7.68 -13.46 -6.75
N ILE A 117 -6.84 -13.15 -5.78
CA ILE A 117 -5.52 -12.55 -6.02
C ILE A 117 -4.49 -13.35 -5.24
N PRO A 118 -3.60 -14.10 -5.92
CA PRO A 118 -2.45 -14.71 -5.30
C PRO A 118 -1.38 -13.66 -5.01
N LEU A 119 -0.52 -13.93 -4.03
CA LEU A 119 0.71 -13.19 -3.81
C LEU A 119 1.81 -14.19 -3.52
N PHE A 120 2.69 -14.38 -4.50
CA PHE A 120 3.82 -15.29 -4.38
C PHE A 120 5.03 -14.55 -3.77
N TYR A 121 5.64 -15.16 -2.77
CA TYR A 121 6.89 -14.71 -2.17
C TYR A 121 8.05 -15.63 -2.57
N SER A 122 7.81 -16.94 -2.63
CA SER A 122 8.81 -17.92 -3.05
C SER A 122 8.15 -19.08 -3.80
N ALA A 123 8.95 -19.81 -4.58
CA ALA A 123 8.57 -21.04 -5.24
C ALA A 123 9.47 -22.19 -4.76
N ALA A 124 8.87 -23.33 -4.40
CA ALA A 124 9.59 -24.46 -3.84
C ALA A 124 10.51 -25.16 -4.88
N ASP A 125 10.16 -25.06 -6.15
CA ASP A 125 10.77 -25.89 -7.23
C ASP A 125 11.79 -25.10 -8.08
N SER A 126 12.10 -23.85 -7.74
CA SER A 126 13.06 -23.08 -8.54
C SER A 126 14.50 -23.40 -8.12
N ASP A 127 15.12 -24.37 -8.77
CA ASP A 127 16.47 -24.80 -8.47
C ASP A 127 17.57 -24.18 -9.37
N GLN A 128 17.19 -23.42 -10.38
CA GLN A 128 18.07 -22.94 -11.44
C GLN A 128 19.30 -22.14 -10.98
N PHE A 129 19.28 -21.57 -9.76
CA PHE A 129 20.42 -20.81 -9.24
C PHE A 129 20.87 -21.23 -7.83
N GLY A 130 20.39 -22.33 -7.29
CA GLY A 130 20.65 -22.68 -5.90
C GLY A 130 20.07 -21.66 -4.90
N LEU A 131 19.14 -20.83 -5.35
CA LEU A 131 18.51 -19.74 -4.59
C LEU A 131 17.08 -20.10 -4.20
N LEU A 132 16.87 -21.31 -3.76
CA LEU A 132 15.58 -21.77 -3.25
C LEU A 132 15.24 -21.02 -1.98
N SER A 133 13.99 -20.62 -1.86
CA SER A 133 13.43 -20.38 -0.55
C SER A 133 13.35 -21.72 0.17
N ALA A 134 14.01 -21.80 1.31
CA ALA A 134 14.15 -23.05 2.04
C ALA A 134 14.14 -22.79 3.54
N THR A 135 13.58 -23.72 4.28
CA THR A 135 13.52 -23.67 5.74
C THR A 135 13.78 -25.06 6.32
N PRO A 136 14.44 -25.18 7.49
CA PRO A 136 14.52 -26.43 8.22
C PRO A 136 13.23 -26.77 8.98
N TYR A 137 12.29 -25.81 9.06
CA TYR A 137 11.06 -25.99 9.81
C TYR A 137 9.99 -26.72 9.01
N THR A 138 9.27 -27.60 9.69
CA THR A 138 8.05 -28.23 9.19
C THR A 138 6.85 -27.67 9.94
N VAL A 139 5.76 -27.39 9.24
CA VAL A 139 4.50 -26.95 9.85
C VAL A 139 3.78 -28.19 10.38
N GLU A 140 3.69 -28.32 11.71
CA GLU A 140 2.98 -29.42 12.37
C GLU A 140 1.47 -29.17 12.36
N SER A 141 1.07 -27.94 12.61
CA SER A 141 -0.30 -27.46 12.55
C SER A 141 -0.29 -25.96 12.27
N PRO A 142 -1.42 -25.34 11.90
CA PRO A 142 -1.47 -23.90 11.71
C PRO A 142 -0.92 -23.14 12.91
N GLY A 143 0.13 -22.35 12.71
CA GLY A 143 0.81 -21.60 13.76
C GLY A 143 1.84 -22.36 14.60
N VAL A 144 2.20 -23.59 14.23
CA VAL A 144 3.24 -24.36 14.93
C VAL A 144 4.29 -24.87 13.96
N SER A 145 5.52 -24.39 14.12
CA SER A 145 6.69 -24.74 13.29
C SER A 145 7.70 -25.55 14.11
N ARG A 146 8.04 -26.74 13.65
CA ARG A 146 8.89 -27.71 14.35
C ARG A 146 10.21 -27.95 13.63
N LEU A 147 11.22 -28.23 14.44
CA LEU A 147 12.50 -28.81 14.00
C LEU A 147 12.63 -30.26 14.44
N PRO A 148 13.45 -31.09 13.77
CA PRO A 148 13.79 -32.41 14.32
C PRO A 148 14.54 -32.28 15.64
N ASP A 149 14.09 -33.00 16.69
CA ASP A 149 14.76 -33.02 18.02
C ASP A 149 16.23 -33.41 17.93
N SER A 150 16.58 -34.27 16.97
CA SER A 150 17.97 -34.69 16.71
C SER A 150 18.83 -33.51 16.25
N LEU A 151 18.27 -32.57 15.47
CA LEU A 151 18.95 -31.37 15.04
C LEU A 151 19.21 -30.45 16.25
N GLN A 152 18.16 -30.17 17.02
CA GLN A 152 18.26 -29.32 18.22
C GLN A 152 19.28 -29.90 19.21
N SER A 153 19.22 -31.22 19.47
CA SER A 153 20.16 -31.91 20.37
C SER A 153 21.61 -31.84 19.90
N ALA A 154 21.86 -32.04 18.60
CA ALA A 154 23.19 -31.93 18.02
C ALA A 154 23.75 -30.51 18.12
N VAL A 155 22.93 -29.49 17.80
CA VAL A 155 23.32 -28.08 17.87
C VAL A 155 23.52 -27.65 19.33
N GLN A 156 22.66 -28.10 20.24
CA GLN A 156 22.80 -27.82 21.68
C GLN A 156 24.11 -28.39 22.23
N ALA A 157 24.49 -29.59 21.83
CA ALA A 157 25.75 -30.23 22.24
C ALA A 157 26.99 -29.56 21.60
N THR A 158 26.85 -29.06 20.38
CA THR A 158 27.94 -28.46 19.59
C THR A 158 27.42 -27.29 18.76
N PRO A 159 27.34 -26.05 19.31
CA PRO A 159 26.73 -24.89 18.63
C PRO A 159 27.34 -24.53 17.28
N SER A 160 28.62 -24.88 17.03
CA SER A 160 29.27 -24.67 15.76
C SER A 160 28.68 -25.50 14.61
N LEU A 161 27.85 -26.51 14.90
CA LEU A 161 27.16 -27.31 13.90
C LEU A 161 25.90 -26.63 13.35
N LEU A 162 25.46 -25.45 13.89
CA LEU A 162 24.20 -24.82 13.52
C LEU A 162 24.06 -24.69 12.00
N ASN A 163 25.04 -24.09 11.33
CA ASN A 163 24.98 -23.86 9.87
C ASN A 163 24.82 -25.15 9.09
N SER A 164 25.62 -26.17 9.40
CA SER A 164 25.56 -27.46 8.69
C SER A 164 24.29 -28.23 8.99
N ALA A 165 23.82 -28.23 10.23
CA ALA A 165 22.59 -28.89 10.63
C ALA A 165 21.35 -28.25 9.98
N ILE A 166 21.25 -26.93 10.01
CA ILE A 166 20.16 -26.18 9.38
C ILE A 166 20.17 -26.39 7.86
N SER A 167 21.35 -26.30 7.22
CA SER A 167 21.46 -26.46 5.77
C SER A 167 21.11 -27.88 5.32
N SER A 168 21.48 -28.90 6.11
CA SER A 168 21.17 -30.31 5.78
C SER A 168 19.68 -30.65 5.99
N ALA A 169 18.98 -29.98 6.90
CA ALA A 169 17.58 -30.21 7.19
C ALA A 169 16.65 -29.32 6.33
N ALA A 170 17.19 -28.29 5.68
CA ALA A 170 16.38 -27.35 4.93
C ALA A 170 15.72 -27.98 3.71
N GLN A 171 14.44 -27.65 3.50
CA GLN A 171 13.64 -28.07 2.36
C GLN A 171 13.07 -26.83 1.68
N GLY A 172 12.86 -26.90 0.36
CA GLY A 172 12.22 -25.85 -0.40
C GLY A 172 10.80 -25.58 0.12
N VAL A 173 10.44 -24.32 0.23
CA VAL A 173 9.13 -23.88 0.71
C VAL A 173 8.48 -22.89 -0.26
N GLU A 174 7.21 -23.12 -0.60
CA GLU A 174 6.38 -22.16 -1.30
C GLU A 174 5.72 -21.24 -0.24
N ILE A 175 6.12 -19.97 -0.20
CA ILE A 175 5.47 -18.97 0.62
C ILE A 175 4.53 -18.16 -0.27
N ARG A 176 3.24 -18.31 -0.05
CA ARG A 176 2.20 -17.73 -0.87
C ARG A 176 0.95 -17.37 -0.06
N GLN A 177 0.38 -16.22 -0.36
CA GLN A 177 -0.95 -15.82 0.10
C GLN A 177 -1.97 -15.99 -1.02
N LEU A 178 -3.21 -16.28 -0.66
CA LEU A 178 -4.35 -16.20 -1.55
C LEU A 178 -5.45 -15.36 -0.89
N ARG A 179 -5.75 -14.20 -1.49
CA ARG A 179 -6.90 -13.38 -1.11
C ARG A 179 -8.09 -13.72 -1.99
N LYS A 180 -9.22 -14.06 -1.38
CA LYS A 180 -10.50 -14.32 -2.03
C LYS A 180 -11.52 -13.33 -1.51
N THR A 181 -12.15 -12.58 -2.41
CA THR A 181 -13.18 -11.59 -2.06
C THR A 181 -14.48 -11.95 -2.75
N ALA A 182 -15.52 -12.18 -1.96
CA ALA A 182 -16.91 -12.25 -2.42
C ALA A 182 -17.58 -10.91 -2.10
N ASP A 183 -18.14 -10.27 -3.13
CA ASP A 183 -18.83 -8.98 -3.03
C ASP A 183 -20.27 -9.15 -3.55
N PHE A 184 -21.25 -8.74 -2.75
CA PHE A 184 -22.66 -8.82 -3.07
C PHE A 184 -23.33 -7.49 -2.74
N ALA A 185 -23.95 -6.86 -3.75
CA ALA A 185 -24.65 -5.59 -3.58
C ALA A 185 -26.06 -5.63 -4.17
N VAL A 186 -26.99 -4.99 -3.47
CA VAL A 186 -28.38 -4.82 -3.89
C VAL A 186 -28.76 -3.36 -3.79
N VAL A 187 -29.30 -2.81 -4.87
CA VAL A 187 -29.98 -1.52 -4.90
C VAL A 187 -31.44 -1.74 -5.29
N TYR A 188 -32.34 -1.39 -4.39
CA TYR A 188 -33.78 -1.51 -4.61
C TYR A 188 -34.42 -0.13 -4.60
N HIS A 189 -34.99 0.29 -5.74
CA HIS A 189 -35.74 1.53 -5.88
C HIS A 189 -37.14 1.32 -5.30
N ALA A 190 -37.32 1.63 -4.01
CA ALA A 190 -38.57 1.43 -3.29
C ALA A 190 -39.66 2.37 -3.82
N THR A 191 -39.28 3.63 -4.07
CA THR A 191 -40.12 4.66 -4.72
C THR A 191 -39.30 5.43 -5.75
N THR A 192 -39.89 6.40 -6.42
CA THR A 192 -39.17 7.31 -7.35
C THR A 192 -38.13 8.19 -6.65
N SER A 193 -38.21 8.29 -5.33
CA SER A 193 -37.32 9.14 -4.50
C SER A 193 -36.57 8.39 -3.41
N THR A 194 -36.82 7.08 -3.24
CA THR A 194 -36.24 6.32 -2.13
C THR A 194 -35.59 5.04 -2.62
N ASP A 195 -34.31 4.89 -2.31
CA ASP A 195 -33.51 3.70 -2.57
C ASP A 195 -33.13 3.00 -1.27
N LEU A 196 -33.18 1.68 -1.27
CA LEU A 196 -32.59 0.81 -0.24
C LEU A 196 -31.32 0.17 -0.82
N LEU A 197 -30.22 0.32 -0.09
CA LEU A 197 -28.93 -0.21 -0.50
C LEU A 197 -28.46 -1.22 0.55
N PHE A 198 -28.02 -2.37 0.07
CA PHE A 198 -27.37 -3.38 0.89
C PHE A 198 -26.09 -3.82 0.20
N HIS A 199 -25.01 -3.93 0.98
CA HIS A 199 -23.71 -4.36 0.50
C HIS A 199 -23.06 -5.28 1.52
N LEU A 200 -22.57 -6.43 1.06
CA LEU A 200 -21.86 -7.44 1.83
C LEU A 200 -20.55 -7.78 1.12
N VAL A 201 -19.44 -7.59 1.79
CA VAL A 201 -18.12 -8.03 1.30
C VAL A 201 -17.55 -9.04 2.28
N ASN A 202 -17.12 -10.18 1.78
CA ASN A 202 -16.39 -11.17 2.57
C ASN A 202 -15.01 -11.39 1.94
N THR A 203 -13.97 -11.03 2.67
CA THR A 203 -12.57 -11.20 2.25
C THR A 203 -11.91 -12.26 3.11
N MET A 204 -11.40 -13.31 2.46
CA MET A 204 -10.60 -14.37 3.09
C MET A 204 -9.15 -14.24 2.63
N LYS A 205 -8.21 -14.34 3.56
CA LYS A 205 -6.78 -14.42 3.31
C LYS A 205 -6.24 -15.70 3.89
N SER A 206 -5.64 -16.55 3.08
CA SER A 206 -5.09 -17.84 3.53
C SER A 206 -3.72 -18.08 2.93
N GLY A 207 -2.92 -18.95 3.56
CA GLY A 207 -1.59 -19.33 3.13
C GLY A 207 -0.51 -18.88 4.10
N GLU A 208 0.62 -18.47 3.57
CA GLU A 208 1.80 -18.11 4.36
C GLU A 208 2.43 -16.81 3.85
N GLN A 209 3.15 -16.14 4.73
CA GLN A 209 3.94 -14.95 4.42
C GLN A 209 5.32 -15.05 5.07
N PRO A 210 6.35 -14.35 4.57
CA PRO A 210 7.62 -14.25 5.28
C PRO A 210 7.40 -13.58 6.64
N TRP A 211 7.91 -14.22 7.69
CA TRP A 211 7.81 -13.74 9.05
C TRP A 211 9.18 -13.78 9.73
N ALA A 212 9.38 -12.93 10.71
CA ALA A 212 10.58 -12.90 11.52
C ALA A 212 10.25 -12.91 13.01
N ALA A 213 11.06 -13.62 13.77
CA ALA A 213 10.92 -13.78 15.22
C ALA A 213 12.27 -13.86 15.90
N THR A 214 12.31 -13.90 17.24
CA THR A 214 13.53 -14.05 18.03
C THR A 214 13.40 -15.20 19.01
N PHE A 215 14.54 -15.72 19.45
CA PHE A 215 14.65 -16.74 20.50
C PHE A 215 15.87 -16.49 21.38
N GLY A 216 15.81 -15.48 22.21
CA GLY A 216 16.92 -14.99 23.02
C GLY A 216 17.53 -13.71 22.46
N PHE A 217 18.45 -13.14 23.21
CA PHE A 217 19.10 -11.88 22.85
C PHE A 217 20.00 -12.08 21.61
N SER A 218 19.82 -11.23 20.61
CA SER A 218 20.61 -11.22 19.37
C SER A 218 20.49 -12.47 18.47
N ASN A 219 19.49 -13.30 18.67
CA ASN A 219 19.19 -14.41 17.76
C ASN A 219 17.87 -14.14 17.05
N ALA A 220 17.87 -14.25 15.73
CA ALA A 220 16.70 -14.03 14.89
C ALA A 220 16.43 -15.24 13.99
N ILE A 221 15.19 -15.38 13.60
CA ILE A 221 14.73 -16.47 12.74
C ILE A 221 13.72 -15.96 11.73
N GLU A 222 13.87 -16.39 10.49
CA GLU A 222 12.84 -16.29 9.48
C GLU A 222 12.08 -17.61 9.36
N LEU A 223 10.78 -17.57 9.25
CA LEU A 223 9.92 -18.73 9.08
C LEU A 223 8.65 -18.36 8.30
N PRO A 224 7.95 -19.36 7.71
CA PRO A 224 6.64 -19.15 7.13
C PRO A 224 5.64 -18.75 8.20
N GLY A 225 5.11 -17.53 8.12
CA GLY A 225 4.07 -17.03 9.03
C GLY A 225 2.69 -17.40 8.50
N PRO A 226 1.86 -18.08 9.29
CA PRO A 226 0.54 -18.55 8.84
C PRO A 226 -0.45 -17.39 8.66
N LEU A 227 -1.32 -17.53 7.68
CA LEU A 227 -2.45 -16.64 7.42
C LEU A 227 -3.73 -17.46 7.28
N ASP A 228 -4.71 -17.17 8.12
CA ASP A 228 -6.09 -17.64 7.97
C ASP A 228 -7.04 -16.60 8.54
N HIS A 229 -7.22 -15.53 7.77
CA HIS A 229 -7.99 -14.34 8.14
C HIS A 229 -9.30 -14.29 7.36
N ARG A 230 -10.33 -13.80 8.02
CA ARG A 230 -11.61 -13.45 7.40
C ARG A 230 -12.05 -12.07 7.86
N THR A 231 -12.44 -11.22 6.90
CA THR A 231 -13.12 -9.95 7.18
C THR A 231 -14.50 -9.98 6.51
N THR A 232 -15.53 -9.64 7.25
CA THR A 232 -16.90 -9.50 6.74
C THR A 232 -17.36 -8.06 6.96
N ASP A 233 -17.59 -7.34 5.88
CA ASP A 233 -18.11 -5.98 5.89
C ASP A 233 -19.58 -5.98 5.46
N ILE A 234 -20.43 -5.30 6.23
CA ILE A 234 -21.88 -5.20 5.98
C ILE A 234 -22.27 -3.73 5.99
N THR A 235 -22.92 -3.29 4.93
CA THR A 235 -23.49 -1.94 4.84
C THR A 235 -24.96 -2.02 4.48
N GLY A 236 -25.81 -1.34 5.26
CA GLY A 236 -27.23 -1.21 4.98
C GLY A 236 -27.64 0.26 5.03
N GLN A 237 -28.18 0.81 3.93
CA GLN A 237 -28.44 2.25 3.81
C GLN A 237 -29.80 2.52 3.19
N VAL A 238 -30.40 3.65 3.60
CA VAL A 238 -31.58 4.25 2.96
C VAL A 238 -31.16 5.58 2.37
N GLN A 239 -31.44 5.78 1.10
CA GLN A 239 -31.23 7.03 0.40
C GLN A 239 -32.57 7.63 -0.03
N TRP A 240 -32.77 8.90 0.32
CA TRP A 240 -33.89 9.69 -0.19
C TRP A 240 -33.35 10.87 -1.02
N SER A 241 -33.98 11.09 -2.17
CA SER A 241 -33.57 12.12 -3.13
C SER A 241 -34.76 12.86 -3.68
N ASN A 242 -34.60 14.18 -3.89
CA ASN A 242 -35.54 15.02 -4.60
C ASN A 242 -34.80 16.03 -5.51
N GLU A 243 -35.51 16.95 -6.14
CA GLU A 243 -34.92 17.95 -7.04
C GLU A 243 -33.90 18.88 -6.34
N ARG A 244 -34.00 19.05 -5.02
CA ARG A 244 -33.11 19.91 -4.25
C ARG A 244 -31.89 19.21 -3.70
N GLY A 245 -31.97 17.90 -3.45
CA GLY A 245 -30.85 17.18 -2.86
C GLY A 245 -31.10 15.74 -2.51
N THR A 246 -30.12 15.17 -1.82
CA THR A 246 -30.08 13.76 -1.41
C THR A 246 -29.68 13.69 0.06
N ILE A 247 -30.33 12.79 0.79
CA ILE A 247 -29.94 12.37 2.14
C ILE A 247 -29.80 10.84 2.11
N ARG A 248 -28.69 10.33 2.63
CA ARG A 248 -28.42 8.90 2.81
C ARG A 248 -28.04 8.66 4.25
N ALA A 249 -28.62 7.67 4.89
CA ALA A 249 -28.27 7.24 6.23
C ALA A 249 -28.21 5.72 6.31
N GLY A 250 -27.37 5.20 7.16
CA GLY A 250 -27.23 3.76 7.28
C GLY A 250 -26.27 3.28 8.36
N TYR A 251 -26.16 1.99 8.41
CA TYR A 251 -25.27 1.22 9.26
C TYR A 251 -24.11 0.64 8.44
N ASP A 252 -22.93 0.65 9.05
CA ASP A 252 -21.70 0.07 8.51
C ASP A 252 -21.06 -0.79 9.60
N GLY A 253 -20.87 -2.10 9.34
CA GLY A 253 -20.23 -3.07 10.25
C GLY A 253 -19.06 -3.75 9.58
N SER A 254 -17.97 -3.99 10.32
CA SER A 254 -16.80 -4.77 9.89
C SER A 254 -16.39 -5.73 10.99
N PHE A 255 -16.20 -7.00 10.63
CA PHE A 255 -15.91 -8.10 11.55
C PHE A 255 -14.70 -8.86 11.03
N PHE A 256 -13.60 -8.77 11.77
CA PHE A 256 -12.36 -9.48 11.47
C PHE A 256 -12.20 -10.68 12.39
N SER A 257 -11.82 -11.83 11.82
CA SER A 257 -11.44 -13.03 12.57
C SER A 257 -10.14 -13.63 12.05
N ASN A 258 -9.36 -14.19 12.97
CA ASN A 258 -8.11 -14.89 12.71
C ASN A 258 -8.16 -16.28 13.33
N ASN A 259 -8.14 -17.34 12.51
CA ASN A 259 -8.18 -18.72 12.99
C ASN A 259 -6.84 -19.20 13.59
N VAL A 260 -5.76 -18.41 13.47
CA VAL A 260 -4.43 -18.73 14.02
C VAL A 260 -4.03 -17.65 15.03
N PRO A 261 -4.33 -17.83 16.32
CA PRO A 261 -4.11 -16.78 17.33
C PRO A 261 -2.64 -16.58 17.72
N THR A 262 -1.80 -17.61 17.54
CA THR A 262 -0.37 -17.57 17.93
C THR A 262 0.51 -18.29 16.92
N LEU A 263 1.77 -17.85 16.82
CA LEU A 263 2.83 -18.57 16.15
C LEU A 263 3.81 -19.11 17.19
N VAL A 264 4.08 -20.40 17.17
CA VAL A 264 5.06 -21.10 18.01
C VAL A 264 6.10 -21.76 17.14
N TRP A 265 7.37 -21.65 17.49
CA TRP A 265 8.48 -22.24 16.74
C TRP A 265 9.53 -22.83 17.68
N ASP A 266 10.18 -23.92 17.25
CA ASP A 266 11.28 -24.55 17.99
C ASP A 266 12.56 -23.71 17.89
N ASN A 267 13.27 -23.63 19.01
CA ASN A 267 14.58 -22.99 19.09
C ASN A 267 15.66 -23.94 18.56
N PRO A 268 16.37 -23.60 17.47
CA PRO A 268 17.38 -24.48 16.89
C PRO A 268 18.57 -24.77 17.83
N LEU A 269 18.76 -23.96 18.88
CA LEU A 269 19.85 -24.10 19.82
C LEU A 269 19.52 -24.99 21.02
N ARG A 270 18.26 -25.38 21.23
CA ARG A 270 17.81 -26.09 22.44
C ARG A 270 16.64 -27.01 22.17
N VAL A 271 16.71 -28.22 22.72
CA VAL A 271 15.63 -29.20 22.70
C VAL A 271 14.78 -29.18 23.96
N GLN A 272 15.26 -28.59 25.05
CA GLN A 272 14.55 -28.46 26.32
C GLN A 272 14.65 -27.04 26.85
N ASP A 273 13.62 -26.62 27.59
CA ASP A 273 13.63 -25.35 28.28
C ASP A 273 14.82 -25.26 29.25
N GLY A 274 15.40 -24.10 29.34
CA GLY A 274 16.42 -23.74 30.32
C GLY A 274 15.86 -22.83 31.41
N ALA A 275 16.43 -22.92 32.61
CA ALA A 275 16.14 -21.98 33.68
C ALA A 275 16.66 -20.57 33.34
N THR A 276 16.39 -19.61 34.22
CA THR A 276 16.82 -18.22 34.09
C THR A 276 18.26 -18.07 33.55
N GLY A 277 18.40 -17.30 32.48
CA GLY A 277 19.69 -17.06 31.81
C GLY A 277 20.09 -18.12 30.78
N VAL A 278 19.35 -19.22 30.65
CA VAL A 278 19.73 -20.33 29.77
C VAL A 278 18.97 -20.31 28.43
N GLY A 279 17.72 -19.88 28.40
CA GLY A 279 16.89 -19.74 27.20
C GLY A 279 15.89 -20.88 26.99
N PRO A 280 14.89 -20.65 26.13
CA PRO A 280 13.76 -21.55 25.91
C PRO A 280 14.04 -22.59 24.83
N SER A 281 13.26 -23.68 24.82
CA SER A 281 13.21 -24.65 23.72
C SER A 281 12.34 -24.17 22.57
N GLN A 282 11.42 -23.26 22.84
CA GLN A 282 10.46 -22.73 21.86
C GLN A 282 10.24 -21.23 22.07
N GLY A 283 9.96 -20.51 20.98
CA GLY A 283 9.44 -19.15 21.03
C GLY A 283 7.95 -19.11 20.70
N ARG A 284 7.26 -18.08 21.15
CA ARG A 284 5.86 -17.81 20.83
C ARG A 284 5.63 -16.32 20.66
N MET A 285 4.79 -15.95 19.68
CA MET A 285 4.23 -14.61 19.57
C MET A 285 2.74 -14.65 19.29
N PRO A 286 1.95 -13.68 19.80
CA PRO A 286 0.55 -13.51 19.40
C PRO A 286 0.47 -13.00 17.96
N LEU A 287 -0.58 -13.44 17.26
CA LEU A 287 -0.96 -12.92 15.96
C LEU A 287 -2.17 -11.99 16.09
N SER A 288 -2.61 -11.37 14.98
CA SER A 288 -3.69 -10.38 15.00
C SER A 288 -4.95 -10.92 15.67
N PRO A 289 -5.47 -10.24 16.72
CA PRO A 289 -6.67 -10.68 17.41
C PRO A 289 -7.95 -10.38 16.64
N ASP A 290 -9.02 -11.11 16.93
CA ASP A 290 -10.37 -10.84 16.42
C ASP A 290 -10.82 -9.44 16.86
N ASN A 291 -11.51 -8.73 15.97
CA ASN A 291 -12.02 -7.40 16.28
C ASN A 291 -13.28 -7.06 15.47
N SER A 292 -14.01 -6.05 15.91
CA SER A 292 -15.21 -5.60 15.24
C SER A 292 -15.35 -4.08 15.26
N THR A 293 -16.01 -3.58 14.22
CA THR A 293 -16.43 -2.19 14.12
C THR A 293 -17.93 -2.14 13.83
N ASN A 294 -18.65 -1.30 14.56
CA ASN A 294 -20.06 -1.04 14.34
C ASN A 294 -20.29 0.47 14.27
N GLY A 295 -20.90 0.95 13.20
CA GLY A 295 -21.05 2.37 12.96
C GLY A 295 -22.35 2.75 12.28
N VAL A 296 -22.69 4.03 12.40
CA VAL A 296 -23.77 4.67 11.67
C VAL A 296 -23.23 5.87 10.93
N SER A 297 -23.79 6.14 9.75
CA SER A 297 -23.40 7.29 8.95
C SER A 297 -24.59 7.99 8.30
N ALA A 298 -24.44 9.29 8.10
CA ALA A 298 -25.39 10.09 7.35
C ALA A 298 -24.66 11.02 6.38
N THR A 299 -25.05 11.00 5.12
CA THR A 299 -24.47 11.84 4.06
C THR A 299 -25.55 12.67 3.42
N THR A 300 -25.27 13.93 3.13
CA THR A 300 -26.21 14.84 2.45
C THR A 300 -25.52 15.68 1.40
N ALA A 301 -26.26 16.02 0.34
CA ALA A 301 -25.90 17.06 -0.61
C ALA A 301 -27.17 17.85 -0.98
N TRP A 302 -27.14 19.18 -0.77
CA TRP A 302 -28.34 20.03 -0.86
C TRP A 302 -28.09 21.32 -1.62
N LYS A 303 -28.99 21.67 -2.53
CA LYS A 303 -29.00 22.96 -3.23
C LYS A 303 -29.69 23.98 -2.35
N LEU A 304 -28.97 24.98 -1.86
CA LEU A 304 -29.57 26.14 -1.12
C LEU A 304 -30.12 27.19 -2.05
N GLY A 305 -29.86 27.10 -3.34
CA GLY A 305 -30.33 28.03 -4.39
C GLY A 305 -29.77 27.60 -5.74
N LYS A 306 -29.81 28.51 -6.73
CA LYS A 306 -29.33 28.23 -8.08
C LYS A 306 -27.79 28.06 -8.15
N GLN A 307 -27.08 28.72 -7.23
CA GLN A 307 -25.61 28.88 -7.31
C GLN A 307 -24.86 28.31 -6.10
N THR A 308 -25.57 27.79 -5.10
CA THR A 308 -24.93 27.31 -3.86
C THR A 308 -25.41 25.91 -3.50
N ARG A 309 -24.47 25.05 -3.18
CA ARG A 309 -24.69 23.69 -2.65
C ARG A 309 -23.91 23.50 -1.37
N VAL A 310 -24.54 22.86 -0.41
CA VAL A 310 -23.91 22.32 0.79
C VAL A 310 -23.87 20.80 0.70
N PHE A 311 -22.87 20.21 1.29
CA PHE A 311 -22.75 18.77 1.36
C PHE A 311 -22.04 18.39 2.66
N GLY A 312 -22.29 17.18 3.12
CA GLY A 312 -21.65 16.72 4.34
C GLY A 312 -21.85 15.23 4.57
N ASN A 313 -21.00 14.73 5.46
CA ASN A 313 -21.06 13.39 6.02
C ASN A 313 -20.82 13.49 7.52
N LEU A 314 -21.60 12.76 8.29
CA LEU A 314 -21.41 12.51 9.71
C LEU A 314 -21.35 11.01 9.91
N SER A 315 -20.31 10.53 10.60
CA SER A 315 -20.16 9.13 10.95
C SER A 315 -19.77 8.98 12.41
N PHE A 316 -20.28 7.95 13.03
CA PHE A 316 -19.87 7.52 14.36
C PHE A 316 -19.74 6.00 14.34
N SER A 317 -18.61 5.48 14.86
CA SER A 317 -18.40 4.04 15.00
C SER A 317 -17.72 3.70 16.31
N LYS A 318 -18.05 2.53 16.83
CA LYS A 318 -17.39 1.89 17.97
C LYS A 318 -16.55 0.73 17.46
N TRP A 319 -15.29 0.71 17.85
CA TRP A 319 -14.34 -0.36 17.58
C TRP A 319 -14.12 -1.14 18.87
N SER A 320 -14.02 -2.45 18.78
CA SER A 320 -13.87 -3.31 19.96
C SER A 320 -13.04 -4.56 19.65
N GLN A 321 -12.30 -5.00 20.67
CA GLN A 321 -11.51 -6.23 20.67
C GLN A 321 -11.40 -6.71 22.13
N ASP A 322 -11.73 -7.97 22.40
CA ASP A 322 -11.72 -8.58 23.70
C ASP A 322 -11.06 -9.97 23.73
N SER A 323 -10.20 -10.25 22.74
CA SER A 323 -9.45 -11.50 22.69
C SER A 323 -8.59 -11.69 23.95
N ALA A 324 -8.47 -12.93 24.37
CA ALA A 324 -7.67 -13.27 25.54
C ALA A 324 -6.20 -12.91 25.33
N LEU A 325 -5.58 -12.30 26.34
CA LEU A 325 -4.14 -12.08 26.38
C LEU A 325 -3.42 -13.42 26.53
N VAL A 326 -2.30 -13.59 25.86
CA VAL A 326 -1.48 -14.80 26.00
C VAL A 326 -0.58 -14.71 27.24
N PRO A 327 -0.28 -15.82 27.93
CA PRO A 327 0.67 -15.83 29.06
C PRO A 327 2.01 -15.24 28.67
N TYR A 328 2.76 -14.68 29.63
CA TYR A 328 4.03 -14.00 29.38
C TYR A 328 5.10 -14.90 28.75
N THR A 329 5.11 -16.20 29.07
CA THR A 329 6.08 -17.16 28.56
C THR A 329 5.47 -18.55 28.41
N ILE A 330 6.04 -19.36 27.51
CA ILE A 330 5.81 -20.80 27.42
C ILE A 330 6.97 -21.61 27.98
N ASN A 331 8.04 -20.95 28.42
CA ASN A 331 9.16 -21.62 29.07
C ASN A 331 8.73 -22.11 30.46
N THR A 332 8.64 -23.44 30.62
CA THR A 332 8.11 -24.09 31.80
C THR A 332 9.03 -23.98 33.04
N LEU A 333 10.27 -23.57 32.86
CA LEU A 333 11.27 -23.42 33.93
C LEU A 333 11.40 -21.98 34.45
N LEU A 334 10.71 -21.02 33.83
CA LEU A 334 10.63 -19.68 34.37
C LEU A 334 9.47 -19.54 35.36
N PRO A 335 9.57 -18.60 36.32
CA PRO A 335 8.45 -18.28 37.21
C PRO A 335 7.21 -17.91 36.39
N VAL A 336 6.06 -18.49 36.73
CA VAL A 336 4.79 -18.12 36.09
C VAL A 336 4.21 -16.93 36.84
N PHE A 337 4.06 -15.80 36.13
CA PHE A 337 3.36 -14.63 36.65
C PHE A 337 1.93 -14.64 36.12
N PRO A 338 0.93 -14.34 36.96
CA PRO A 338 -0.44 -14.15 36.49
C PRO A 338 -0.49 -12.89 35.63
N LEU A 339 -1.27 -12.95 34.54
CA LEU A 339 -1.60 -11.75 33.78
C LEU A 339 -2.39 -10.78 34.66
N GLU A 340 -2.12 -9.50 34.59
CA GLU A 340 -2.86 -8.45 35.30
C GLU A 340 -4.34 -8.44 34.90
N ARG A 341 -4.62 -8.85 33.64
CA ARG A 341 -5.98 -8.97 33.10
C ARG A 341 -6.07 -10.17 32.14
N GLN A 342 -7.27 -10.69 31.97
CA GLN A 342 -7.53 -11.76 30.98
C GLN A 342 -7.65 -11.24 29.56
N THR A 343 -8.13 -10.00 29.38
CA THR A 343 -8.28 -9.30 28.10
C THR A 343 -7.86 -7.85 28.24
N ALA A 344 -7.48 -7.20 27.16
CA ALA A 344 -7.19 -5.76 27.16
C ALA A 344 -8.48 -4.93 27.16
N ASP A 345 -9.64 -5.51 26.84
CA ASP A 345 -10.94 -4.81 26.72
C ASP A 345 -10.84 -3.57 25.82
N VAL A 346 -10.28 -3.77 24.63
CA VAL A 346 -9.98 -2.66 23.71
C VAL A 346 -11.28 -2.07 23.19
N SER A 347 -11.41 -0.76 23.34
CA SER A 347 -12.56 0.00 22.85
C SER A 347 -12.13 1.37 22.36
N ALA A 348 -12.63 1.79 21.20
CA ALA A 348 -12.43 3.13 20.71
C ALA A 348 -13.72 3.68 20.08
N ASP A 349 -13.99 4.96 20.32
CA ASP A 349 -15.03 5.72 19.66
C ASP A 349 -14.44 6.54 18.53
N VAL A 350 -14.98 6.41 17.32
CA VAL A 350 -14.48 7.13 16.16
C VAL A 350 -15.58 8.01 15.58
N THR A 351 -15.32 9.32 15.57
CA THR A 351 -16.23 10.31 15.01
C THR A 351 -15.62 10.96 13.76
N GLY A 352 -16.37 10.91 12.65
CA GLY A 352 -16.02 11.57 11.40
C GLY A 352 -17.05 12.66 11.05
N VAL A 353 -16.57 13.86 10.72
CA VAL A 353 -17.42 14.95 10.19
C VAL A 353 -16.75 15.47 8.92
N TYR A 354 -17.53 15.59 7.87
CA TYR A 354 -17.16 16.28 6.66
C TYR A 354 -18.29 17.24 6.28
N ALA A 355 -17.99 18.51 6.15
CA ALA A 355 -18.95 19.51 5.73
C ALA A 355 -18.33 20.41 4.67
N GLY A 356 -19.12 20.82 3.69
CA GLY A 356 -18.62 21.71 2.66
C GLY A 356 -19.71 22.52 1.99
N LEU A 357 -19.24 23.59 1.35
CA LEU A 357 -20.06 24.52 0.59
C LEU A 357 -19.35 24.80 -0.73
N ASN A 358 -20.08 24.68 -1.81
CA ASN A 358 -19.68 25.17 -3.13
C ASN A 358 -20.65 26.27 -3.55
N SER A 359 -20.11 27.43 -3.88
CA SER A 359 -20.91 28.59 -4.30
C SER A 359 -20.31 29.24 -5.53
N ARG A 360 -21.18 29.75 -6.38
CA ARG A 360 -20.84 30.61 -7.52
C ARG A 360 -21.47 31.98 -7.30
N PRO A 361 -20.83 32.88 -6.49
CA PRO A 361 -21.42 34.15 -6.12
C PRO A 361 -21.79 35.04 -7.31
N ASN A 362 -21.03 34.94 -8.41
CA ASN A 362 -21.30 35.57 -9.70
C ASN A 362 -20.73 34.72 -10.83
N ASP A 363 -20.92 35.15 -12.07
CA ASP A 363 -20.50 34.37 -13.26
C ASP A 363 -19.00 34.18 -13.42
N ARG A 364 -18.18 34.93 -12.67
CA ARG A 364 -16.70 34.86 -12.73
C ARG A 364 -16.08 34.24 -11.49
N SER A 365 -16.85 33.96 -10.43
CA SER A 365 -16.31 33.55 -9.15
C SER A 365 -16.81 32.18 -8.71
N TRP A 366 -15.93 31.42 -8.09
CA TRP A 366 -16.25 30.16 -7.38
C TRP A 366 -15.60 30.18 -6.02
N LEU A 367 -16.37 29.79 -5.01
CA LEU A 367 -15.93 29.62 -3.63
C LEU A 367 -16.21 28.19 -3.22
N THR A 368 -15.19 27.52 -2.67
CA THR A 368 -15.31 26.23 -2.02
C THR A 368 -14.80 26.34 -0.60
N VAL A 369 -15.62 25.94 0.37
CA VAL A 369 -15.22 25.85 1.79
C VAL A 369 -15.44 24.42 2.24
N ARG A 370 -14.50 23.87 2.99
CA ARG A 370 -14.55 22.50 3.50
C ARG A 370 -14.06 22.45 4.93
N TYR A 371 -14.71 21.63 5.73
CA TYR A 371 -14.29 21.27 7.07
C TYR A 371 -14.29 19.74 7.19
N LYS A 372 -13.25 19.19 7.82
CA LYS A 372 -13.14 17.77 8.17
C LYS A 372 -12.73 17.65 9.61
N LEU A 373 -13.35 16.71 10.31
CA LEU A 373 -12.97 16.25 11.63
C LEU A 373 -12.83 14.73 11.56
N TYR A 374 -11.75 14.22 12.10
CA TYR A 374 -11.56 12.82 12.45
C TYR A 374 -11.11 12.77 13.91
N ASP A 375 -11.87 12.11 14.75
CA ASP A 375 -11.64 12.00 16.18
C ASP A 375 -11.63 10.50 16.52
N TYR A 376 -10.45 9.97 16.81
CA TYR A 376 -10.24 8.62 17.30
C TYR A 376 -9.93 8.71 18.79
N ASP A 377 -10.93 8.38 19.59
CA ASP A 377 -10.91 8.43 21.05
C ASP A 377 -10.80 7.01 21.60
N ASN A 378 -9.59 6.61 21.98
CA ASN A 378 -9.30 5.29 22.54
C ASN A 378 -9.78 5.25 24.00
N LYS A 379 -10.76 4.41 24.27
CA LYS A 379 -11.38 4.19 25.59
C LYS A 379 -10.86 2.96 26.28
N THR A 380 -9.83 2.32 25.73
CA THR A 380 -9.20 1.14 26.32
C THR A 380 -8.73 1.47 27.74
N PRO A 381 -9.13 0.73 28.76
CA PRO A 381 -8.62 0.94 30.11
C PRO A 381 -7.12 0.68 30.17
N GLU A 382 -6.37 1.64 30.64
CA GLU A 382 -4.94 1.45 30.91
C GLU A 382 -4.75 0.60 32.18
N PHE A 383 -3.73 -0.23 32.19
CA PHE A 383 -3.34 -1.03 33.34
C PHE A 383 -1.83 -1.17 33.45
N PRO A 384 -1.30 -1.26 34.69
CA PRO A 384 0.12 -1.45 34.88
C PRO A 384 0.56 -2.83 34.40
N VAL A 385 1.79 -2.91 33.87
CA VAL A 385 2.52 -4.14 33.61
C VAL A 385 3.73 -4.11 34.51
N THR A 386 3.78 -4.98 35.50
CA THR A 386 4.78 -4.93 36.58
C THR A 386 6.00 -5.78 36.31
N ASP A 387 5.89 -6.73 35.41
CA ASP A 387 6.95 -7.66 35.05
C ASP A 387 6.99 -7.88 33.55
N PHE A 388 8.16 -8.20 33.01
CA PHE A 388 8.30 -8.63 31.64
C PHE A 388 9.23 -9.84 31.53
N VAL A 389 9.01 -10.64 30.51
CA VAL A 389 9.85 -11.78 30.18
C VAL A 389 10.80 -11.39 29.06
N ASN A 390 12.09 -11.39 29.37
CA ASN A 390 13.12 -11.03 28.42
C ASN A 390 13.49 -12.26 27.58
N TYR A 391 12.99 -12.32 26.34
CA TYR A 391 13.26 -13.37 25.34
C TYR A 391 13.06 -14.81 25.85
N ASP A 392 12.10 -15.04 26.74
CA ASP A 392 11.88 -16.32 27.43
C ASP A 392 13.12 -16.87 28.20
N THR A 393 14.08 -16.01 28.50
CA THR A 393 15.30 -16.38 29.23
C THR A 393 15.29 -15.97 30.70
N SER A 394 14.62 -14.88 31.02
CA SER A 394 14.56 -14.34 32.36
C SER A 394 13.32 -13.48 32.57
N VAL A 395 12.94 -13.32 33.84
CA VAL A 395 11.89 -12.40 34.25
C VAL A 395 12.54 -11.22 34.96
N ALA A 396 12.14 -10.02 34.62
CA ALA A 396 12.62 -8.79 35.26
C ALA A 396 11.43 -7.92 35.67
N ALA A 397 11.58 -7.20 36.77
CA ALA A 397 10.61 -6.20 37.16
C ALA A 397 10.66 -5.01 36.19
N PHE A 398 9.50 -4.49 35.86
CA PHE A 398 9.34 -3.35 34.96
C PHE A 398 8.73 -2.18 35.73
N ALA A 399 9.61 -1.34 36.29
CA ALA A 399 9.23 -0.32 37.26
C ALA A 399 8.25 0.74 36.74
N HIS A 400 8.20 0.95 35.41
CA HIS A 400 7.38 1.98 34.75
C HIS A 400 6.54 1.40 33.59
N GLY A 401 6.23 0.09 33.63
CA GLY A 401 5.46 -0.57 32.59
C GLY A 401 3.97 -0.31 32.70
N GLY A 402 3.33 -0.18 31.57
CA GLY A 402 1.88 -0.03 31.44
C GLY A 402 1.45 -0.11 30.00
N THR A 403 0.14 0.00 29.80
CA THR A 403 -0.46 0.11 28.48
C THR A 403 -0.87 1.55 28.21
N ASP A 404 -0.69 2.03 26.97
CA ASP A 404 -1.01 3.39 26.55
C ASP A 404 -2.20 3.39 25.62
N ALA A 405 -3.24 4.13 25.98
CA ALA A 405 -4.44 4.33 25.14
C ALA A 405 -4.19 5.49 24.15
N LEU A 406 -3.62 5.15 22.98
CA LEU A 406 -3.29 6.14 21.95
C LEU A 406 -4.55 6.73 21.32
N SER A 407 -4.71 8.05 21.40
CA SER A 407 -5.80 8.80 20.80
C SER A 407 -5.29 9.88 19.89
N TYR A 408 -6.05 10.23 18.85
CA TYR A 408 -5.74 11.40 18.02
C TYR A 408 -6.99 12.06 17.42
N LYS A 409 -6.91 13.37 17.29
CA LYS A 409 -7.96 14.22 16.70
C LYS A 409 -7.37 15.12 15.64
N ARG A 410 -7.88 14.99 14.42
CA ARG A 410 -7.48 15.80 13.27
C ARG A 410 -8.61 16.67 12.81
N GLN A 411 -8.35 17.96 12.68
CA GLN A 411 -9.28 18.92 12.12
C GLN A 411 -8.63 19.62 10.92
N TYR A 412 -9.38 19.76 9.87
CA TYR A 412 -8.94 20.43 8.65
C TYR A 412 -10.00 21.41 8.19
N PHE A 413 -9.63 22.66 8.07
CA PHE A 413 -10.41 23.72 7.44
C PHE A 413 -9.73 24.19 6.18
N ASP A 414 -10.49 24.37 5.11
CA ASP A 414 -9.97 24.73 3.80
C ASP A 414 -10.97 25.65 3.07
N ALA A 415 -10.45 26.74 2.49
CA ALA A 415 -11.21 27.68 1.68
C ALA A 415 -10.44 28.02 0.40
N ASP A 416 -11.05 27.79 -0.74
CA ASP A 416 -10.50 28.11 -2.06
C ASP A 416 -11.44 29.07 -2.79
N TYR A 417 -10.88 30.15 -3.31
CA TYR A 417 -11.57 31.13 -4.15
C TYR A 417 -10.93 31.14 -5.54
N SER A 418 -11.74 31.05 -6.56
CA SER A 418 -11.33 31.13 -7.96
C SER A 418 -12.05 32.28 -8.65
N TYR A 419 -11.30 33.09 -9.39
CA TYR A 419 -11.81 34.21 -10.16
C TYR A 419 -11.33 34.17 -11.60
N ASN A 420 -12.26 34.23 -12.55
CA ASN A 420 -11.94 34.35 -13.98
C ASN A 420 -11.49 35.77 -14.29
N ILE A 421 -10.16 35.96 -14.42
CA ILE A 421 -9.55 37.26 -14.74
C ILE A 421 -9.72 37.61 -16.21
N ALA A 422 -9.82 36.58 -17.07
CA ALA A 422 -10.11 36.70 -18.50
C ALA A 422 -10.95 35.50 -18.96
N PRO A 423 -11.55 35.50 -20.17
CA PRO A 423 -12.15 34.32 -20.76
C PRO A 423 -11.13 33.16 -20.71
N PHE A 424 -11.57 32.01 -20.18
CA PHE A 424 -10.76 30.78 -20.06
C PHE A 424 -9.50 30.86 -19.20
N THR A 425 -9.35 31.95 -18.39
CA THR A 425 -8.20 32.11 -17.48
C THR A 425 -8.67 32.42 -16.08
N ALA A 426 -8.35 31.56 -15.12
CA ALA A 426 -8.71 31.70 -13.72
C ALA A 426 -7.48 31.85 -12.83
N LEU A 427 -7.52 32.83 -11.94
CA LEU A 427 -6.63 32.91 -10.78
C LEU A 427 -7.33 32.29 -9.58
N LYS A 428 -6.63 31.41 -8.87
CA LYS A 428 -7.14 30.77 -7.66
C LYS A 428 -6.23 31.09 -6.49
N ALA A 429 -6.85 31.37 -5.34
CA ALA A 429 -6.17 31.51 -4.07
C ALA A 429 -6.88 30.65 -3.03
N GLY A 430 -6.11 29.98 -2.21
CA GLY A 430 -6.65 29.10 -1.17
C GLY A 430 -5.86 29.19 0.12
N TYR A 431 -6.54 28.93 1.23
CA TYR A 431 -5.95 28.82 2.55
C TYR A 431 -6.52 27.63 3.28
N GLY A 432 -5.62 26.80 3.83
CA GLY A 432 -5.97 25.64 4.63
C GLY A 432 -5.28 25.64 5.98
N VAL A 433 -5.95 25.09 6.97
CA VAL A 433 -5.39 24.84 8.31
C VAL A 433 -5.70 23.40 8.68
N GLU A 434 -4.66 22.61 8.99
CA GLU A 434 -4.77 21.31 9.62
C GLU A 434 -4.29 21.44 11.07
N SER A 435 -5.06 20.93 12.00
CA SER A 435 -4.73 20.90 13.43
C SER A 435 -4.90 19.47 13.94
N ASP A 436 -3.80 18.90 14.41
CA ASP A 436 -3.76 17.57 15.00
C ASP A 436 -3.47 17.66 16.49
N LYS A 437 -4.23 16.89 17.28
CA LYS A 437 -3.93 16.59 18.68
C LYS A 437 -3.72 15.09 18.83
N ARG A 438 -2.80 14.68 19.67
CA ARG A 438 -2.46 13.27 19.88
C ARG A 438 -1.89 13.03 21.26
N THR A 439 -1.97 11.80 21.73
CA THR A 439 -1.31 11.34 22.94
C THR A 439 0.01 10.64 22.60
N PHE A 440 0.95 10.58 23.53
CA PHE A 440 2.20 9.80 23.45
C PHE A 440 3.06 10.09 22.21
N ARG A 441 3.22 11.37 21.85
CA ARG A 441 4.11 11.84 20.78
C ARG A 441 4.90 13.06 21.24
N GLN A 442 6.10 13.29 20.68
CA GLN A 442 6.96 14.43 21.04
C GLN A 442 6.23 15.80 21.02
N PHE A 443 5.26 15.97 20.14
CA PHE A 443 4.37 17.12 20.18
C PHE A 443 2.92 16.67 20.43
N GLU A 444 2.31 17.15 21.52
CA GLU A 444 0.89 16.92 21.80
C GLU A 444 0.01 17.41 20.65
N SER A 445 0.34 18.56 20.08
CA SER A 445 -0.40 19.08 18.96
C SER A 445 0.47 19.73 17.90
N THR A 446 -0.01 19.71 16.65
CA THR A 446 0.61 20.41 15.53
C THR A 446 -0.44 21.20 14.78
N LYS A 447 -0.01 22.32 14.18
CA LYS A 447 -0.82 23.16 13.30
C LYS A 447 -0.06 23.39 12.01
N ASP A 448 -0.60 22.92 10.89
CA ASP A 448 -0.07 23.15 9.54
C ASP A 448 -0.97 24.13 8.78
N GLN A 449 -0.40 25.28 8.39
CA GLN A 449 -1.09 26.33 7.67
C GLN A 449 -0.58 26.37 6.24
N THR A 450 -1.46 26.24 5.25
CA THR A 450 -1.10 26.16 3.84
C THR A 450 -1.77 27.31 3.07
N PHE A 451 -0.95 28.11 2.39
CA PHE A 451 -1.39 29.07 1.40
C PHE A 451 -1.13 28.51 -0.01
N ARG A 452 -2.11 28.66 -0.89
CA ARG A 452 -2.08 28.13 -2.26
C ARG A 452 -2.42 29.23 -3.26
N MET A 453 -1.69 29.27 -4.36
CA MET A 453 -2.03 30.07 -5.53
C MET A 453 -1.92 29.22 -6.79
N SER A 454 -2.83 29.39 -7.73
CA SER A 454 -2.68 28.82 -9.06
C SER A 454 -3.25 29.72 -10.15
N LEU A 455 -2.62 29.67 -11.31
CA LEU A 455 -3.10 30.25 -12.56
C LEU A 455 -3.46 29.08 -13.49
N ASP A 456 -4.72 29.01 -13.88
CA ASP A 456 -5.23 28.02 -14.82
C ASP A 456 -5.69 28.75 -16.08
N THR A 457 -5.20 28.35 -17.25
CA THR A 457 -5.63 28.91 -18.51
C THR A 457 -5.84 27.85 -19.60
N THR A 458 -6.95 28.02 -20.33
CA THR A 458 -7.28 27.30 -21.57
C THR A 458 -7.61 28.33 -22.68
N GLY A 459 -6.98 29.51 -22.60
CA GLY A 459 -7.28 30.63 -23.47
C GLY A 459 -6.94 30.42 -24.96
N ALA A 460 -6.12 29.42 -25.26
CA ALA A 460 -5.92 28.92 -26.62
C ALA A 460 -6.50 27.52 -26.76
N THR A 461 -7.10 27.21 -27.90
CA THR A 461 -7.69 25.88 -28.15
C THR A 461 -6.66 24.76 -28.15
N TRP A 462 -5.41 25.11 -28.38
CA TRP A 462 -4.28 24.19 -28.46
C TRP A 462 -3.44 24.12 -27.17
N LEU A 463 -3.75 24.95 -26.13
CA LEU A 463 -2.94 25.04 -24.91
C LEU A 463 -3.83 25.02 -23.66
N MET A 464 -3.57 24.09 -22.76
CA MET A 464 -4.00 24.13 -21.36
C MET A 464 -2.75 24.26 -20.50
N LEU A 465 -2.73 25.26 -19.60
CA LEU A 465 -1.61 25.50 -18.69
C LEU A 465 -2.12 25.72 -17.27
N ARG A 466 -1.48 25.05 -16.32
CA ARG A 466 -1.61 25.33 -14.88
C ARG A 466 -0.24 25.59 -14.29
N ALA A 467 -0.10 26.71 -13.60
CA ALA A 467 1.04 27.00 -12.74
C ALA A 467 0.55 27.15 -11.31
N GLN A 468 1.21 26.52 -10.35
CA GLN A 468 0.79 26.56 -8.94
C GLN A 468 1.97 26.75 -8.01
N TYR A 469 1.73 27.46 -6.92
CA TYR A 469 2.64 27.64 -5.80
C TYR A 469 1.90 27.38 -4.49
N ASN A 470 2.53 26.60 -3.61
CA ASN A 470 2.03 26.32 -2.27
C ASN A 470 3.12 26.61 -1.26
N TYR A 471 2.78 27.38 -0.23
CA TYR A 471 3.60 27.56 0.96
C TYR A 471 2.88 26.96 2.15
N SER A 472 3.57 26.16 2.95
CA SER A 472 3.00 25.55 4.15
C SER A 472 3.98 25.72 5.32
N LYS A 473 3.41 26.08 6.49
CA LYS A 473 4.15 26.18 7.76
C LYS A 473 3.48 25.32 8.80
N ARG A 474 4.22 24.35 9.30
CA ARG A 474 3.82 23.51 10.43
C ARG A 474 4.53 23.96 11.69
N THR A 475 3.79 24.03 12.80
CA THR A 475 4.33 24.33 14.14
C THR A 475 3.79 23.32 15.14
N GLY A 476 4.68 22.76 15.94
CA GLY A 476 4.37 21.91 17.08
C GLY A 476 4.13 22.73 18.36
N ASN A 477 3.37 22.16 19.29
CA ASN A 477 3.12 22.72 20.62
C ASN A 477 3.01 21.58 21.65
N GLY A 478 3.41 21.86 22.89
CA GLY A 478 3.44 20.85 23.96
C GLY A 478 4.52 19.81 23.67
N LEU A 479 5.77 20.27 23.48
CA LEU A 479 6.90 19.37 23.30
C LEU A 479 7.14 18.59 24.59
N ASP A 480 7.14 17.28 24.46
CA ASP A 480 7.50 16.32 25.49
C ASP A 480 8.67 15.48 24.96
N GLU A 481 9.85 15.69 25.52
CA GLU A 481 11.06 14.97 25.13
C GLU A 481 11.15 13.61 25.82
N GLU A 482 10.39 13.39 26.90
CA GLU A 482 10.41 12.18 27.72
C GLU A 482 9.47 11.07 27.21
N VAL A 483 8.61 11.36 26.22
CA VAL A 483 7.60 10.41 25.71
C VAL A 483 8.16 9.04 25.29
N PHE A 484 9.42 8.99 24.90
CA PHE A 484 10.07 7.73 24.46
C PHE A 484 11.24 7.31 25.32
N ASP A 485 11.55 8.08 26.36
CA ASP A 485 12.73 7.82 27.17
C ASP A 485 12.51 8.28 28.62
N ALA A 486 11.85 7.43 29.38
CA ALA A 486 11.61 7.67 30.80
C ALA A 486 12.89 7.63 31.63
N GLU A 487 14.03 7.21 31.07
CA GLU A 487 15.30 7.02 31.80
C GLU A 487 16.41 7.97 31.34
N ASP A 488 16.27 8.64 30.18
CA ASP A 488 17.35 9.46 29.61
C ASP A 488 16.96 10.94 29.51
N GLU A 489 17.17 11.68 30.55
CA GLU A 489 17.03 13.13 30.57
C GLU A 489 18.03 13.78 29.59
N GLY A 490 17.54 14.55 28.65
CA GLY A 490 18.37 15.43 27.83
C GLY A 490 19.01 14.77 26.61
N SER A 491 18.49 13.64 26.15
CA SER A 491 19.05 12.92 25.02
C SER A 491 18.97 13.71 23.71
N ALA A 492 19.94 13.48 22.84
CA ALA A 492 19.96 13.98 21.46
C ALA A 492 18.94 13.25 20.57
N LEU A 493 17.69 13.17 21.01
CA LEU A 493 16.64 12.47 20.28
C LEU A 493 16.31 13.14 18.95
N PRO A 494 16.21 12.38 17.85
CA PRO A 494 15.76 12.91 16.59
C PRO A 494 14.31 13.40 16.69
N ARG A 495 14.03 14.59 16.17
CA ARG A 495 12.65 15.05 16.02
C ARG A 495 11.92 14.15 15.04
N GLN A 496 10.73 13.72 15.42
CA GLN A 496 9.86 12.93 14.54
C GLN A 496 9.42 13.81 13.36
N PHE A 497 9.93 13.52 12.17
CA PHE A 497 9.79 14.38 10.96
C PHE A 497 8.33 14.63 10.55
N ASP A 498 7.42 13.70 10.87
CA ASP A 498 6.00 13.80 10.56
C ASP A 498 5.25 14.82 11.43
N ILE A 499 5.82 15.24 12.56
CA ILE A 499 5.25 16.23 13.49
C ILE A 499 6.16 17.42 13.76
N ALA A 500 7.44 17.36 13.43
CA ALA A 500 8.41 18.44 13.62
C ALA A 500 8.01 19.73 12.91
N ASP A 501 8.46 20.87 13.44
CA ASP A 501 8.30 22.18 12.81
C ASP A 501 8.87 22.16 11.39
N ARG A 502 8.10 22.66 10.41
CA ARG A 502 8.51 22.59 9.00
C ARG A 502 8.00 23.76 8.19
N ASN A 503 8.86 24.30 7.36
CA ASN A 503 8.49 25.20 6.27
C ASN A 503 8.58 24.44 4.93
N ARG A 504 7.52 24.47 4.13
CA ARG A 504 7.46 23.83 2.81
C ARG A 504 7.17 24.84 1.73
N ASN A 505 7.96 24.80 0.67
CA ASN A 505 7.71 25.52 -0.57
C ASN A 505 7.52 24.50 -1.71
N ARG A 506 6.46 24.66 -2.51
CA ARG A 506 6.20 23.80 -3.66
C ARG A 506 5.79 24.63 -4.86
N VAL A 507 6.46 24.42 -5.98
CA VAL A 507 6.09 24.96 -7.30
C VAL A 507 5.78 23.79 -8.22
N ALA A 508 4.75 23.91 -9.04
CA ALA A 508 4.47 22.92 -10.10
C ALA A 508 3.86 23.60 -11.33
N ILE A 509 4.19 23.05 -12.50
CA ILE A 509 3.65 23.47 -13.79
C ILE A 509 3.13 22.21 -14.49
N ILE A 510 1.94 22.32 -15.07
CA ILE A 510 1.32 21.28 -15.90
C ILE A 510 0.86 21.97 -17.18
N ALA A 511 1.21 21.41 -18.32
CA ALA A 511 0.78 21.90 -19.61
C ALA A 511 0.36 20.75 -20.52
N THR A 512 -0.76 20.93 -21.22
CA THR A 512 -1.16 20.07 -22.34
C THR A 512 -1.21 20.93 -23.58
N VAL A 513 -0.52 20.48 -24.63
CA VAL A 513 -0.38 21.19 -25.90
C VAL A 513 -0.95 20.29 -27.00
N ASN A 514 -2.01 20.75 -27.65
CA ASN A 514 -2.71 20.04 -28.73
C ASN A 514 -2.55 20.83 -30.06
N PRO A 515 -1.39 20.75 -30.73
CA PRO A 515 -1.15 21.54 -31.94
C PRO A 515 -2.10 21.17 -33.09
N ARG A 516 -2.58 19.92 -33.07
CA ARG A 516 -3.56 19.34 -34.01
C ARG A 516 -4.48 18.40 -33.25
N GLU A 517 -5.65 18.13 -33.76
CA GLU A 517 -6.62 17.17 -33.16
C GLU A 517 -6.06 15.76 -32.98
N GLN A 518 -5.09 15.38 -33.81
CA GLN A 518 -4.47 14.05 -33.81
C GLN A 518 -3.22 13.95 -32.94
N PHE A 519 -2.76 15.06 -32.35
CA PHE A 519 -1.49 15.08 -31.62
C PHE A 519 -1.60 15.91 -30.34
N SER A 520 -1.31 15.28 -29.22
CA SER A 520 -1.28 15.87 -27.89
C SER A 520 0.10 15.69 -27.28
N MET A 521 0.58 16.69 -26.55
CA MET A 521 1.76 16.59 -25.69
C MET A 521 1.39 17.04 -24.28
N ASN A 522 1.85 16.29 -23.30
CA ASN A 522 1.67 16.56 -21.89
C ASN A 522 3.02 16.83 -21.23
N PHE A 523 3.11 17.90 -20.47
CA PHE A 523 4.29 18.28 -19.70
C PHE A 523 3.88 18.47 -18.25
N SER A 524 4.65 17.92 -17.32
CA SER A 524 4.53 18.27 -15.92
C SER A 524 5.91 18.43 -15.31
N GLY A 525 6.06 19.34 -14.34
CA GLY A 525 7.29 19.49 -13.62
C GLY A 525 7.08 20.28 -12.34
N GLY A 526 7.95 20.06 -11.37
CA GLY A 526 7.86 20.76 -10.11
C GLY A 526 9.07 20.58 -9.23
N TYR A 527 9.08 21.39 -8.18
CA TYR A 527 10.08 21.40 -7.13
C TYR A 527 9.38 21.55 -5.78
N VAL A 528 9.84 20.80 -4.79
CA VAL A 528 9.43 20.91 -3.40
C VAL A 528 10.66 21.02 -2.52
N LYS A 529 10.61 21.90 -1.53
CA LYS A 529 11.64 22.01 -0.49
C LYS A 529 10.97 22.08 0.89
N ASP A 530 11.37 21.18 1.76
CA ASP A 530 11.02 21.13 3.18
C ASP A 530 12.26 21.51 4.00
N GLU A 531 12.07 22.42 4.95
CA GLU A 531 13.07 22.81 5.93
C GLU A 531 12.47 22.51 7.32
N TYR A 532 13.15 21.63 8.08
CA TYR A 532 12.73 21.25 9.43
C TYR A 532 13.43 22.17 10.42
N VAL A 533 12.73 23.25 10.73
CA VAL A 533 13.23 24.27 11.66
C VAL A 533 13.06 23.80 13.11
N ASN A 534 13.90 24.28 14.02
CA ASN A 534 13.91 23.91 15.46
C ASN A 534 14.15 22.41 15.72
N SER A 535 14.80 21.71 14.81
CA SER A 535 15.19 20.30 14.95
C SER A 535 16.70 20.20 15.05
N ALA A 536 17.22 19.91 16.24
CA ALA A 536 18.67 19.73 16.43
C ALA A 536 19.14 18.43 15.75
N PHE A 537 18.32 17.38 15.82
CA PHE A 537 18.56 16.05 15.25
C PHE A 537 17.33 15.55 14.50
N GLY A 538 17.53 14.52 13.68
CA GLY A 538 16.54 13.98 12.76
C GLY A 538 16.67 14.62 11.37
N LEU A 539 15.60 14.61 10.60
CA LEU A 539 15.56 15.18 9.27
C LEU A 539 15.68 16.71 9.33
N GLN A 540 16.68 17.27 8.67
CA GLN A 540 16.97 18.70 8.64
C GLN A 540 16.33 19.39 7.42
N ASN A 541 16.45 18.76 6.25
CA ASN A 541 15.80 19.21 5.04
C ASN A 541 15.51 18.04 4.10
N GLN A 542 14.55 18.27 3.23
CA GLN A 542 14.23 17.39 2.12
C GLN A 542 13.90 18.24 0.91
N ASP A 543 14.46 17.92 -0.24
CA ASP A 543 14.08 18.51 -1.51
C ASP A 543 13.68 17.45 -2.53
N GLY A 544 12.79 17.83 -3.44
CA GLY A 544 12.30 16.95 -4.49
C GLY A 544 12.12 17.73 -5.79
N ARG A 545 12.46 17.11 -6.90
CA ARG A 545 12.18 17.62 -8.24
C ARG A 545 11.67 16.50 -9.12
N PHE A 546 10.73 16.84 -9.95
CA PHE A 546 10.18 15.89 -10.92
C PHE A 546 9.87 16.60 -12.23
N PHE A 547 9.97 15.88 -13.33
CA PHE A 547 9.36 16.29 -14.57
C PHE A 547 8.88 15.07 -15.35
N SER A 548 7.84 15.27 -16.17
CA SER A 548 7.41 14.28 -17.14
C SER A 548 7.07 14.96 -18.46
N VAL A 549 7.25 14.23 -19.55
CA VAL A 549 6.82 14.59 -20.87
C VAL A 549 6.20 13.37 -21.53
N GLY A 550 5.01 13.57 -22.10
CA GLY A 550 4.27 12.56 -22.85
C GLY A 550 3.81 13.09 -24.18
N ALA A 551 3.64 12.20 -25.13
CA ALA A 551 3.07 12.50 -26.43
C ALA A 551 2.12 11.40 -26.87
N ASP A 552 0.94 11.80 -27.34
CA ASP A 552 -0.10 10.94 -27.91
C ASP A 552 -0.33 11.33 -29.36
N TYR A 553 -0.35 10.36 -30.24
CA TYR A 553 -0.56 10.56 -31.68
C TYR A 553 -1.55 9.55 -32.25
N SER A 554 -2.69 10.05 -32.72
CA SER A 554 -3.76 9.26 -33.33
C SER A 554 -3.92 9.66 -34.81
N PRO A 555 -3.03 9.20 -35.72
CA PRO A 555 -3.06 9.59 -37.14
C PRO A 555 -4.35 9.20 -37.86
N GLN A 556 -5.02 8.16 -37.37
CA GLN A 556 -6.26 7.63 -37.91
C GLN A 556 -7.12 7.09 -36.76
N ALA A 557 -8.42 6.97 -36.95
CA ALA A 557 -9.37 6.47 -35.94
C ALA A 557 -9.07 5.06 -35.38
N HIS A 558 -8.16 4.34 -36.00
CA HIS A 558 -7.81 2.95 -35.68
C HIS A 558 -6.38 2.77 -35.18
N VAL A 559 -5.64 3.86 -35.03
CA VAL A 559 -4.21 3.82 -34.69
C VAL A 559 -3.93 4.86 -33.61
N ASP A 560 -3.51 4.41 -32.44
CA ASP A 560 -3.05 5.24 -31.34
C ASP A 560 -1.61 4.87 -31.00
N VAL A 561 -0.76 5.87 -30.88
CA VAL A 561 0.66 5.75 -30.49
C VAL A 561 0.92 6.72 -29.36
N PHE A 562 1.57 6.26 -28.30
CA PHE A 562 1.97 7.12 -27.20
C PHE A 562 3.38 6.82 -26.72
N ALA A 563 3.99 7.82 -26.12
CA ALA A 563 5.25 7.68 -25.40
C ALA A 563 5.32 8.69 -24.26
N ASP A 564 5.74 8.24 -23.09
CA ASP A 564 5.88 9.03 -21.88
C ASP A 564 7.24 8.79 -21.25
N TYR A 565 7.84 9.85 -20.72
CA TYR A 565 9.05 9.79 -19.93
C TYR A 565 8.86 10.59 -18.64
N GLY A 566 9.27 10.01 -17.51
CA GLY A 566 9.28 10.62 -16.19
C GLY A 566 10.65 10.56 -15.54
N TYR A 567 10.98 11.60 -14.78
CA TYR A 567 12.14 11.68 -13.93
C TYR A 567 11.76 12.25 -12.58
N GLU A 568 12.25 11.62 -11.51
CA GLU A 568 12.10 12.09 -10.14
C GLU A 568 13.46 12.04 -9.43
N LYS A 569 13.72 13.03 -8.58
CA LYS A 569 14.86 13.03 -7.68
C LYS A 569 14.46 13.60 -6.34
N TYR A 570 14.88 12.92 -5.27
CA TYR A 570 14.71 13.37 -3.88
C TYR A 570 16.07 13.42 -3.20
N GLY A 571 16.28 14.47 -2.40
CA GLY A 571 17.42 14.64 -1.53
C GLY A 571 16.97 14.76 -0.08
N THR A 572 17.74 14.22 0.86
CA THR A 572 17.48 14.32 2.29
C THR A 572 18.77 14.58 3.05
N LEU A 573 18.72 15.46 4.04
CA LEU A 573 19.80 15.64 5.00
C LEU A 573 19.28 15.31 6.39
N GLN A 574 19.91 14.33 7.05
CA GLN A 574 19.65 13.95 8.43
C GLN A 574 20.88 14.26 9.29
N LYS A 575 20.62 14.60 10.54
CA LYS A 575 21.64 14.76 11.56
C LYS A 575 21.30 13.89 12.78
N SER A 576 22.29 13.25 13.35
CA SER A 576 22.14 12.44 14.56
C SER A 576 23.40 12.50 15.41
N ARG A 577 23.31 11.94 16.62
CA ARG A 577 24.44 11.76 17.53
C ARG A 577 24.42 10.33 18.06
N GLN A 578 25.55 9.66 18.00
CA GLN A 578 25.69 8.36 18.64
C GLN A 578 26.16 8.59 20.08
N ALA A 579 25.25 8.42 21.02
CA ALA A 579 25.52 8.62 22.44
C ALA A 579 24.94 7.46 23.26
N ASN A 580 25.65 7.03 24.28
CA ASN A 580 25.05 6.30 25.40
C ASN A 580 24.55 7.31 26.42
N PRO A 581 23.59 6.94 27.29
CA PRO A 581 23.12 7.82 28.35
C PRO A 581 24.24 8.47 29.20
N GLY A 582 23.98 9.66 29.70
CA GLY A 582 24.91 10.42 30.53
C GLY A 582 25.77 11.40 29.74
N THR A 583 27.06 11.48 30.05
CA THR A 583 27.95 12.53 29.50
C THR A 583 28.10 12.53 27.98
N GLN A 584 27.84 11.41 27.33
CA GLN A 584 27.97 11.28 25.86
C GLN A 584 26.86 12.01 25.08
N GLU A 585 25.73 12.25 25.70
CA GLU A 585 24.59 12.92 25.07
C GLU A 585 24.90 14.36 24.65
N PHE A 586 25.82 15.01 25.37
CA PHE A 586 26.21 16.39 25.11
C PHE A 586 27.51 16.52 24.28
N ASP A 587 28.10 15.38 23.89
CA ASP A 587 29.40 15.35 23.18
C ASP A 587 29.17 15.55 21.67
N THR A 588 29.35 16.78 21.19
CA THR A 588 29.22 17.16 19.78
C THR A 588 30.25 16.48 18.87
N THR A 589 31.30 15.87 19.38
CA THR A 589 32.25 15.08 18.58
C THR A 589 31.66 13.78 18.09
N ARG A 590 30.51 13.36 18.62
CA ARG A 590 29.73 12.17 18.22
C ARG A 590 28.69 12.45 17.18
N ASP A 591 28.56 13.68 16.73
CA ASP A 591 27.59 14.05 15.69
C ASP A 591 27.97 13.42 14.35
N TRP A 592 26.97 12.98 13.63
CA TRP A 592 27.10 12.49 12.26
C TRP A 592 25.93 12.95 11.39
N THR A 593 26.15 12.97 10.11
CA THR A 593 25.14 13.34 9.11
C THR A 593 25.00 12.26 8.05
N THR A 594 23.81 12.16 7.48
CA THR A 594 23.54 11.36 6.29
C THR A 594 22.93 12.28 5.22
N ASP A 595 23.58 12.37 4.07
CA ASP A 595 23.06 12.98 2.85
C ASP A 595 22.56 11.83 1.94
N GLY A 596 21.24 11.74 1.77
CA GLY A 596 20.57 10.72 0.97
C GLY A 596 20.13 11.33 -0.36
N SER A 597 20.28 10.58 -1.45
CA SER A 597 19.81 10.97 -2.78
C SER A 597 19.18 9.79 -3.48
N ASP A 598 17.90 9.91 -3.80
CA ASP A 598 17.12 8.92 -4.56
C ASP A 598 16.75 9.51 -5.90
N HIS A 599 16.83 8.73 -6.98
CA HIS A 599 16.31 9.14 -8.27
C HIS A 599 15.66 7.97 -9.02
N ALA A 600 14.68 8.30 -9.84
CA ALA A 600 13.99 7.33 -10.68
C ALA A 600 13.75 7.87 -12.09
N HIS A 601 13.90 6.98 -13.05
CA HIS A 601 13.55 7.19 -14.46
C HIS A 601 12.44 6.19 -14.83
N THR A 602 11.42 6.67 -15.52
CA THR A 602 10.36 5.84 -16.08
C THR A 602 10.18 6.17 -17.55
N PHE A 603 9.98 5.16 -18.36
CA PHE A 603 9.67 5.30 -19.78
C PHE A 603 8.55 4.33 -20.14
N THR A 604 7.51 4.83 -20.80
CA THR A 604 6.41 4.00 -21.31
C THR A 604 6.17 4.36 -22.76
N ALA A 605 5.98 3.37 -23.63
CA ALA A 605 5.59 3.58 -25.01
C ALA A 605 4.63 2.50 -25.47
N GLY A 606 3.72 2.84 -26.36
CA GLY A 606 2.77 1.86 -26.86
C GLY A 606 2.16 2.22 -28.20
N VAL A 607 1.62 1.17 -28.83
CA VAL A 607 0.86 1.25 -30.10
C VAL A 607 -0.40 0.41 -29.95
N SER A 608 -1.55 1.01 -30.22
CA SER A 608 -2.83 0.32 -30.26
C SER A 608 -3.43 0.42 -31.65
N LEU A 609 -3.76 -0.73 -32.24
CA LEU A 609 -4.45 -0.88 -33.52
C LEU A 609 -5.80 -1.51 -33.25
N LYS A 610 -6.91 -0.80 -33.57
CA LYS A 610 -8.28 -1.28 -33.34
C LYS A 610 -9.00 -1.48 -34.65
N ARG A 611 -9.38 -2.75 -34.92
CA ARG A 611 -10.12 -3.14 -36.14
C ARG A 611 -9.48 -2.67 -37.45
N LEU A 612 -8.14 -2.68 -37.49
CA LEU A 612 -7.42 -2.35 -38.72
C LEU A 612 -7.89 -3.26 -39.84
N LYS A 613 -8.37 -2.63 -40.94
CA LYS A 613 -9.04 -3.32 -42.07
C LYS A 613 -10.17 -4.28 -41.60
N GLU A 614 -10.86 -3.95 -40.51
CA GLU A 614 -11.94 -4.73 -39.86
C GLU A 614 -11.51 -6.11 -39.32
N LYS A 615 -10.21 -6.45 -39.36
CA LYS A 615 -9.71 -7.80 -39.08
C LYS A 615 -8.71 -7.91 -37.98
N VAL A 616 -7.95 -6.84 -37.63
CA VAL A 616 -6.84 -6.93 -36.71
C VAL A 616 -7.00 -5.96 -35.56
N ASP A 617 -6.98 -6.46 -34.34
CA ASP A 617 -6.68 -5.70 -33.13
C ASP A 617 -5.24 -6.07 -32.69
N ALA A 618 -4.41 -5.09 -32.39
CA ALA A 618 -3.09 -5.32 -31.84
C ALA A 618 -2.74 -4.21 -30.83
N ASP A 619 -2.26 -4.63 -29.69
CA ASP A 619 -1.78 -3.73 -28.64
C ASP A 619 -0.35 -4.14 -28.25
N TRP A 620 0.56 -3.20 -28.37
CA TRP A 620 1.93 -3.36 -27.86
C TRP A 620 2.23 -2.26 -26.85
N MET A 621 2.87 -2.64 -25.75
CA MET A 621 3.31 -1.72 -24.71
C MET A 621 4.71 -2.10 -24.23
N LEU A 622 5.53 -1.10 -23.98
CA LEU A 622 6.84 -1.18 -23.36
C LEU A 622 6.85 -0.26 -22.14
N GLU A 623 7.27 -0.79 -21.00
CA GLU A 623 7.53 -0.05 -19.78
C GLU A 623 8.96 -0.31 -19.34
N TYR A 624 9.68 0.75 -18.98
CA TYR A 624 10.99 0.69 -18.38
C TYR A 624 11.02 1.57 -17.14
N SER A 625 11.58 1.07 -16.06
CA SER A 625 11.86 1.85 -14.86
C SER A 625 13.26 1.53 -14.34
N ASN A 626 13.95 2.57 -13.92
CA ASN A 626 15.22 2.48 -13.19
C ASN A 626 15.14 3.36 -11.97
N ALA A 627 15.52 2.85 -10.80
CA ALA A 627 15.60 3.62 -9.56
C ALA A 627 16.93 3.31 -8.88
N ALA A 628 17.55 4.35 -8.33
CA ALA A 628 18.76 4.20 -7.56
C ALA A 628 18.78 5.17 -6.37
N ASP A 629 19.39 4.73 -5.28
CA ASP A 629 19.65 5.54 -4.11
C ASP A 629 21.13 5.51 -3.73
N SER A 630 21.54 6.52 -3.00
CA SER A 630 22.89 6.64 -2.46
C SER A 630 22.87 7.41 -1.14
N TYR A 631 23.77 7.06 -0.26
CA TYR A 631 23.93 7.70 1.04
C TYR A 631 25.39 8.09 1.26
N THR A 632 25.60 9.33 1.67
CA THR A 632 26.93 9.84 2.05
C THR A 632 26.91 10.18 3.54
N TYR A 633 27.81 9.59 4.27
CA TYR A 633 27.94 9.81 5.72
C TYR A 633 29.03 10.80 6.02
N GLY A 634 28.72 11.77 6.88
CA GLY A 634 29.66 12.75 7.42
C GLY A 634 29.83 12.60 8.93
N LEU A 635 31.04 12.75 9.41
CA LEU A 635 31.36 12.78 10.84
C LEU A 635 31.71 14.18 11.29
N ALA A 636 31.57 14.48 12.59
CA ALA A 636 32.07 15.71 13.15
C ALA A 636 33.59 15.87 12.88
N PRO A 637 34.08 17.08 12.52
CA PRO A 637 35.47 17.29 12.10
C PRO A 637 36.51 16.87 13.13
N ASN A 638 36.16 16.92 14.40
CA ASN A 638 37.03 16.55 15.54
C ASN A 638 36.67 15.19 16.15
N GLN A 639 35.90 14.38 15.44
CA GLN A 639 35.51 13.05 15.91
C GLN A 639 36.73 12.12 15.91
N THR A 640 37.00 11.47 17.06
CA THR A 640 38.14 10.57 17.25
C THR A 640 37.77 9.28 17.97
N ILE A 641 36.50 9.09 18.33
CA ILE A 641 36.06 8.10 19.32
C ILE A 641 35.89 6.71 18.74
N TYR A 642 35.31 6.62 17.54
CA TYR A 642 34.94 5.32 16.94
C TYR A 642 35.86 4.91 15.82
N VAL A 643 36.07 5.80 14.86
CA VAL A 643 36.87 5.55 13.66
C VAL A 643 37.62 6.82 13.34
N PRO A 644 38.88 6.76 12.99
CA PRO A 644 39.53 7.90 12.38
C PRO A 644 38.70 8.33 11.16
N PRO A 645 38.41 9.63 10.91
CA PRO A 645 37.60 10.08 9.81
C PRO A 645 38.02 9.53 8.43
N ALA A 646 39.31 9.29 8.25
CA ALA A 646 39.88 8.67 7.05
C ALA A 646 39.52 7.17 6.87
N ALA A 647 39.05 6.51 7.91
CA ALA A 647 38.63 5.10 7.87
C ALA A 647 37.11 4.93 7.66
N LEU A 648 36.34 6.01 7.63
CA LEU A 648 34.91 5.96 7.34
C LEU A 648 34.70 5.45 5.92
N LYS A 649 34.07 4.29 5.80
CA LYS A 649 33.65 3.74 4.52
C LYS A 649 32.21 4.13 4.23
N GLN A 650 31.96 4.67 3.05
CA GLN A 650 30.61 4.91 2.57
C GLN A 650 29.95 3.58 2.20
N LEU A 651 28.64 3.45 2.44
CA LEU A 651 27.90 2.31 1.96
C LEU A 651 27.72 2.43 0.45
N PRO A 652 27.76 1.30 -0.29
CA PRO A 652 27.39 1.30 -1.71
C PRO A 652 25.95 1.78 -1.88
N GLY A 653 25.66 2.36 -3.04
CA GLY A 653 24.29 2.67 -3.43
C GLY A 653 23.50 1.38 -3.71
N PHE A 654 22.20 1.54 -3.75
CA PHE A 654 21.27 0.51 -4.17
C PHE A 654 20.68 0.90 -5.53
N SER A 655 20.51 -0.06 -6.44
CA SER A 655 19.79 0.20 -7.69
C SER A 655 18.90 -0.96 -8.10
N GLN A 656 17.84 -0.62 -8.85
CA GLN A 656 16.97 -1.62 -9.46
C GLN A 656 16.49 -1.12 -10.82
N ASP A 657 16.34 -2.05 -11.77
CA ASP A 657 15.70 -1.80 -13.04
C ASP A 657 14.66 -2.87 -13.39
N ARG A 658 13.64 -2.46 -14.10
CA ARG A 658 12.60 -3.34 -14.61
C ARG A 658 12.22 -2.94 -16.02
N THR A 659 12.14 -3.91 -16.90
CA THR A 659 11.57 -3.75 -18.25
C THR A 659 10.41 -4.71 -18.41
N THR A 660 9.28 -4.22 -18.88
CA THR A 660 8.11 -5.02 -19.24
C THR A 660 7.72 -4.72 -20.68
N SER A 661 7.57 -5.73 -21.50
CA SER A 661 7.01 -5.58 -22.85
C SER A 661 5.87 -6.58 -23.04
N SER A 662 4.73 -6.08 -23.50
CA SER A 662 3.57 -6.91 -23.78
C SER A 662 3.07 -6.66 -25.20
N LEU A 663 2.75 -7.74 -25.91
CA LEU A 663 2.14 -7.72 -27.24
C LEU A 663 0.91 -8.62 -27.23
N ASN A 664 -0.22 -8.11 -27.69
CA ASN A 664 -1.43 -8.88 -27.90
C ASN A 664 -1.94 -8.61 -29.32
N VAL A 665 -2.21 -9.64 -30.06
CA VAL A 665 -2.73 -9.57 -31.43
C VAL A 665 -3.96 -10.47 -31.53
N MET A 666 -5.03 -9.97 -32.12
CA MET A 666 -6.25 -10.69 -32.42
C MET A 666 -6.58 -10.54 -33.91
N TYR A 667 -6.58 -11.65 -34.63
CA TYR A 667 -6.99 -11.70 -36.05
C TYR A 667 -8.40 -12.31 -36.18
N TYR A 668 -9.35 -11.55 -36.72
CA TYR A 668 -10.71 -12.00 -36.93
C TYR A 668 -10.85 -12.68 -38.28
N ILE A 669 -11.03 -14.01 -38.25
CA ILE A 669 -11.30 -14.83 -39.44
C ILE A 669 -12.72 -14.49 -39.96
N SER A 670 -13.67 -14.28 -39.04
CA SER A 670 -15.03 -13.87 -39.33
C SER A 670 -15.51 -12.88 -38.25
N ARG A 671 -16.72 -12.34 -38.42
CA ARG A 671 -17.33 -11.48 -37.39
C ARG A 671 -17.47 -12.17 -36.03
N ARG A 672 -17.47 -13.52 -35.98
CA ARG A 672 -17.67 -14.32 -34.76
C ARG A 672 -16.44 -15.05 -34.26
N VAL A 673 -15.44 -15.27 -35.11
CA VAL A 673 -14.26 -16.08 -34.75
C VAL A 673 -12.98 -15.28 -34.92
N GLY A 674 -12.20 -15.22 -33.86
CA GLY A 674 -10.88 -14.63 -33.85
C GLY A 674 -9.82 -15.62 -33.37
N LEU A 675 -8.59 -15.48 -33.88
CA LEU A 675 -7.39 -16.15 -33.39
C LEU A 675 -6.50 -15.11 -32.72
N GLY A 676 -6.11 -15.35 -31.49
CA GLY A 676 -5.26 -14.46 -30.70
C GLY A 676 -3.92 -15.08 -30.41
N ALA A 677 -2.89 -14.24 -30.42
CA ALA A 677 -1.58 -14.53 -29.89
C ALA A 677 -1.10 -13.38 -29.02
N GLY A 678 -0.43 -13.69 -27.92
CA GLY A 678 0.12 -12.69 -27.02
C GLY A 678 1.49 -13.10 -26.53
N TRP A 679 2.25 -12.11 -26.09
CA TRP A 679 3.57 -12.30 -25.50
C TRP A 679 3.79 -11.27 -24.41
N LEU A 680 4.26 -11.73 -23.27
CA LEU A 680 4.69 -10.91 -22.14
C LEU A 680 6.16 -11.23 -21.85
N TYR A 681 6.98 -10.21 -21.91
CA TYR A 681 8.38 -10.25 -21.47
C TYR A 681 8.54 -9.32 -20.27
N GLU A 682 9.22 -9.79 -19.25
CA GLU A 682 9.55 -8.97 -18.10
C GLU A 682 10.95 -9.36 -17.58
N THR A 683 11.79 -8.37 -17.32
CA THR A 683 13.06 -8.55 -16.63
C THR A 683 13.14 -7.58 -15.46
N PHE A 684 13.74 -8.05 -14.38
CA PHE A 684 14.00 -7.27 -13.18
C PHE A 684 15.42 -7.58 -12.69
N ASN A 685 16.19 -6.52 -12.47
CA ASN A 685 17.50 -6.59 -11.85
C ASN A 685 17.52 -5.71 -10.59
N SER A 686 18.33 -6.11 -9.63
CA SER A 686 18.53 -5.38 -8.38
C SER A 686 19.98 -5.53 -7.97
N ASP A 687 20.66 -4.42 -7.75
CA ASP A 687 21.99 -4.36 -7.14
C ASP A 687 21.79 -3.88 -5.69
N ASP A 688 21.71 -4.85 -4.78
CA ASP A 688 21.48 -4.65 -3.35
C ASP A 688 22.62 -5.32 -2.57
N TRP A 689 23.54 -4.51 -2.08
CA TRP A 689 24.73 -4.98 -1.37
C TRP A 689 24.39 -5.75 -0.08
N ALA A 690 23.21 -5.53 0.52
CA ALA A 690 22.76 -6.26 1.70
C ALA A 690 22.35 -7.71 1.40
N TRP A 691 22.06 -8.03 0.14
CA TRP A 691 21.65 -9.35 -0.33
C TRP A 691 22.63 -9.93 -1.33
N THR A 692 23.88 -10.13 -0.88
CA THR A 692 24.92 -10.79 -1.70
C THR A 692 24.60 -12.25 -1.93
N GLN A 693 25.24 -12.86 -2.94
CA GLN A 693 25.12 -14.29 -3.21
C GLN A 693 25.50 -15.14 -1.99
N GLU A 694 26.47 -14.69 -1.20
CA GLU A 694 26.87 -15.34 0.05
C GLU A 694 25.73 -15.32 1.08
N THR A 695 25.09 -14.18 1.28
CA THR A 695 23.93 -14.04 2.18
C THR A 695 22.77 -14.95 1.72
N LEU A 696 22.50 -14.99 0.41
CA LEU A 696 21.40 -15.79 -0.14
C LEU A 696 21.65 -17.29 -0.05
N ASN A 697 22.90 -17.73 -0.07
CA ASN A 697 23.27 -19.16 0.03
C ASN A 697 23.26 -19.68 1.48
N ALA A 698 23.37 -18.80 2.46
CA ALA A 698 23.36 -19.20 3.87
C ALA A 698 21.92 -19.28 4.41
N LEU A 699 21.62 -20.37 5.14
CA LEU A 699 20.39 -20.51 5.92
C LEU A 699 20.58 -20.11 7.38
N SER A 700 21.82 -20.02 7.83
CA SER A 700 22.17 -19.49 9.13
C SER A 700 23.45 -18.67 9.02
N LEU A 701 23.43 -17.48 9.60
CA LEU A 701 24.55 -16.54 9.55
C LEU A 701 25.00 -16.23 10.99
N PRO A 702 26.25 -16.56 11.37
CA PRO A 702 26.83 -16.01 12.60
C PRO A 702 27.15 -14.53 12.36
N ILE A 703 26.53 -13.63 13.13
CA ILE A 703 26.78 -12.18 13.03
C ILE A 703 28.03 -11.82 13.83
N SER A 704 28.13 -12.28 15.06
CA SER A 704 29.34 -12.19 15.90
C SER A 704 29.16 -13.07 17.13
N GLY A 705 30.14 -13.89 17.47
CA GLY A 705 30.12 -14.71 18.67
C GLY A 705 28.89 -15.60 18.81
N SER A 706 27.96 -15.21 19.68
CA SER A 706 26.70 -15.93 19.92
C SER A 706 25.51 -15.41 19.13
N HIS A 707 25.67 -14.36 18.30
CA HIS A 707 24.58 -13.78 17.52
C HIS A 707 24.40 -14.54 16.22
N GLN A 708 23.18 -14.98 15.94
CA GLN A 708 22.88 -15.85 14.81
C GLN A 708 21.54 -15.49 14.16
N ILE A 709 21.49 -15.69 12.85
CA ILE A 709 20.24 -15.52 12.07
C ILE A 709 19.99 -16.81 11.29
N VAL A 710 18.78 -17.35 11.42
CA VAL A 710 18.30 -18.45 10.58
C VAL A 710 17.40 -17.87 9.51
N LEU A 711 17.77 -18.02 8.24
CA LEU A 711 17.10 -17.42 7.09
C LEU A 711 16.28 -18.44 6.33
N THR A 712 15.12 -18.03 5.79
CA THR A 712 14.34 -18.78 4.78
C THR A 712 14.84 -18.55 3.36
N ARG A 713 15.88 -17.72 3.19
CA ARG A 713 16.35 -17.21 1.90
C ARG A 713 15.31 -16.41 1.12
N TYR A 714 14.29 -15.89 1.78
CA TYR A 714 13.38 -14.97 1.12
C TYR A 714 14.10 -13.65 0.86
N ALA A 715 14.31 -13.33 -0.40
CA ALA A 715 14.89 -12.06 -0.84
C ALA A 715 14.37 -11.71 -2.24
N TYR A 716 14.39 -10.43 -2.58
CA TYR A 716 14.11 -10.01 -3.94
C TYR A 716 15.30 -10.34 -4.83
N ARG A 717 15.07 -11.20 -5.82
CA ARG A 717 16.09 -11.70 -6.75
C ARG A 717 15.80 -11.25 -8.17
N PRO A 718 16.85 -11.11 -9.01
CA PRO A 718 16.68 -10.89 -10.44
C PRO A 718 15.89 -12.01 -11.11
N TYR A 719 15.22 -11.67 -12.19
CA TYR A 719 14.58 -12.64 -13.08
C TYR A 719 14.43 -12.09 -14.50
N THR A 720 14.31 -13.02 -15.43
CA THR A 720 13.86 -12.78 -16.81
C THR A 720 12.76 -13.77 -17.13
N GLY A 721 11.55 -13.27 -17.36
CA GLY A 721 10.38 -14.09 -17.63
C GLY A 721 9.78 -13.84 -19.01
N ASN A 722 9.31 -14.92 -19.64
CA ASN A 722 8.59 -14.91 -20.89
C ASN A 722 7.30 -15.71 -20.75
N THR A 723 6.17 -15.16 -21.15
CA THR A 723 4.90 -15.87 -21.24
C THR A 723 4.27 -15.67 -22.61
N GLY A 724 4.08 -16.75 -23.33
CA GLY A 724 3.34 -16.78 -24.60
C GLY A 724 1.89 -17.21 -24.38
N PHE A 725 0.97 -16.59 -25.12
CA PHE A 725 -0.46 -16.89 -25.07
C PHE A 725 -0.96 -17.20 -26.48
N LEU A 726 -1.78 -18.24 -26.58
CA LEU A 726 -2.53 -18.55 -27.82
C LEU A 726 -3.99 -18.71 -27.43
N LYS A 727 -4.92 -18.09 -28.18
CA LYS A 727 -6.34 -18.18 -27.86
C LYS A 727 -7.24 -18.13 -29.09
N VAL A 728 -8.39 -18.76 -28.95
CA VAL A 728 -9.50 -18.70 -29.89
C VAL A 728 -10.64 -17.92 -29.23
N ARG A 729 -11.10 -16.89 -29.89
CA ARG A 729 -12.28 -16.11 -29.49
C ARG A 729 -13.48 -16.54 -30.30
N TYR A 730 -14.59 -16.81 -29.62
CA TYR A 730 -15.89 -17.01 -30.26
C TYR A 730 -16.91 -15.99 -29.72
N LEU A 731 -17.52 -15.23 -30.64
CA LEU A 731 -18.57 -14.24 -30.34
C LEU A 731 -19.93 -14.77 -30.82
N PHE A 732 -20.97 -14.66 -30.00
CA PHE A 732 -22.33 -15.15 -30.29
C PHE A 732 -23.40 -14.10 -30.05
#